data_0a6e08d4198c735cccb564383865aedc
#
_entry.id   0a6e08d4198c735cccb564383865aedc
#
_cell.length_a   1.000
_cell.length_b   1.000
_cell.length_c   1.000
_cell.angle_alpha   90.00
_cell.angle_beta   90.00
_cell.angle_gamma   90.00
#
_symmetry.space_group_name_H-M   'P 1'
#
loop_
_entity.id
_entity.type
_entity.pdbx_description
1 polymer ?
#
loop_
_entity_poly.entity_id
_entity_poly.type
_entity_poly.pdbx_seq_one_letter_code
_entity_poly.pdbx_strand_id
1 'polypeptide(L)'
;MMLVFVLLAVLSWPKPAAAWWNDQWTLRKKITIDTGQSGAGVSDAIGTTPILVRLHLGNFRFGAAKEDGGDLRFIAGDDKTPLKHHVEKYDSLLGEALIWVSVPDLKPGTKNDMWLYYGNQKAPTAVDAKGTYDPDTLLVYHFNDRATPAQDITAWANTAQNVVLAAEGAIIGQGARLDGQTALTLPGSPSLVVAEGGELTWSLWVKMTAPQPGAVLFARVEGANGLTVGLDNGVAFVEVANGGNTQRSAGGAAIAAGTWHHIAFTAKGSQITLYVDGNQAATLAAGLPAMTGVAQLGAAASTAPGADAAATPAAPAGDTAQTSPFPAAPASSAAGFAGDIDEFQIAKVARPAGFIKLAAIGQGPDQAKLISFSVDEETSGWFSGGYFGVILRSVTLDGWVVIGLLAIMAFISWYVMVDRVSYLNRVAAGNKIFLRHFRETSTDIGGLLQLDSQENEPSFGGELGAKQRKAVRAAPLYRLFAAGAQEIRRRFSRNGGFHRLSPQAIQSIRAVLDSGFVQENQRLNRLMVMLTIAISGGPFLGLLGTVVGVMITFAAIAASGDVNVNAIAPGIAAALVATVAGLGVAIPSLFAYNYLTIRIKDVSSEMQVFVDEFITRIAESYELPEEPVKQAAE
;
A
#
# COMPACT_ATOMS: atom_id res chain seq x y z
N MET A 1 31.35 -16.48 3.76
CA MET A 1 30.17 -17.36 3.91
C MET A 1 29.32 -16.96 5.10
N MET A 2 29.86 -16.65 6.28
CA MET A 2 29.08 -16.24 7.46
C MET A 2 28.31 -14.91 7.28
N LEU A 3 28.87 -13.90 6.60
CA LEU A 3 28.20 -12.61 6.35
C LEU A 3 27.01 -12.72 5.38
N VAL A 4 27.05 -13.61 4.40
CA VAL A 4 25.94 -13.89 3.48
C VAL A 4 24.82 -14.65 4.20
N PHE A 5 25.14 -15.55 5.11
CA PHE A 5 24.15 -16.24 5.96
C PHE A 5 23.52 -15.29 6.98
N VAL A 6 24.26 -14.34 7.54
CA VAL A 6 23.72 -13.32 8.45
C VAL A 6 22.80 -12.35 7.70
N LEU A 7 23.15 -11.94 6.47
CA LEU A 7 22.27 -11.11 5.63
C LEU A 7 20.99 -11.85 5.23
N LEU A 8 21.06 -13.14 4.89
CA LEU A 8 19.91 -13.99 4.60
C LEU A 8 19.07 -14.28 5.85
N ALA A 9 19.69 -14.42 7.03
CA ALA A 9 18.97 -14.64 8.29
C ALA A 9 18.27 -13.37 8.79
N VAL A 10 18.80 -12.18 8.56
CA VAL A 10 18.15 -10.89 8.88
C VAL A 10 16.99 -10.62 7.93
N LEU A 11 17.05 -11.11 6.68
CA LEU A 11 15.95 -11.04 5.69
C LEU A 11 14.84 -12.07 5.93
N SER A 12 15.08 -13.11 6.73
CA SER A 12 14.11 -14.17 7.02
C SER A 12 13.46 -14.08 8.40
N TRP A 13 13.55 -12.93 9.11
CA TRP A 13 12.73 -12.73 10.28
C TRP A 13 11.26 -12.70 9.83
N PRO A 14 10.43 -13.65 10.26
CA PRO A 14 9.01 -13.61 9.98
C PRO A 14 8.47 -12.35 10.66
N LYS A 15 8.11 -11.32 9.87
CA LYS A 15 7.17 -10.33 10.37
C LYS A 15 5.94 -11.12 10.81
N PRO A 16 5.34 -10.85 12.00
CA PRO A 16 4.07 -11.45 12.33
C PRO A 16 3.16 -11.18 11.13
N ALA A 17 2.70 -12.23 10.48
CA ALA A 17 1.73 -12.13 9.41
C ALA A 17 0.52 -11.46 10.05
N ALA A 18 0.25 -10.18 9.74
CA ALA A 18 -0.99 -9.54 10.08
C ALA A 18 -2.08 -10.46 9.55
N ALA A 19 -2.97 -10.91 10.44
CA ALA A 19 -4.02 -11.83 10.07
C ALA A 19 -4.80 -11.22 8.89
N TRP A 20 -4.81 -11.89 7.76
CA TRP A 20 -5.55 -11.47 6.57
C TRP A 20 -6.92 -12.13 6.67
N TRP A 21 -7.99 -11.34 6.67
CA TRP A 21 -9.35 -11.86 6.84
C TRP A 21 -9.67 -12.99 5.85
N ASN A 22 -9.29 -12.82 4.59
CA ASN A 22 -9.48 -13.83 3.56
C ASN A 22 -8.44 -13.65 2.44
N ASP A 23 -7.64 -14.69 2.16
CA ASP A 23 -6.55 -14.70 1.18
C ASP A 23 -7.01 -14.62 -0.29
N GLN A 24 -8.31 -14.81 -0.55
CA GLN A 24 -8.88 -14.61 -1.88
C GLN A 24 -8.98 -13.15 -2.29
N TRP A 25 -8.90 -12.20 -1.32
CA TRP A 25 -8.82 -10.77 -1.57
C TRP A 25 -7.37 -10.34 -1.62
N THR A 26 -6.95 -9.81 -2.77
CA THR A 26 -5.52 -9.49 -3.01
C THR A 26 -5.09 -8.16 -2.43
N LEU A 27 -6.03 -7.28 -2.13
CA LEU A 27 -5.80 -5.93 -1.64
C LEU A 27 -6.64 -5.65 -0.41
N ARG A 28 -6.06 -4.92 0.54
CA ARG A 28 -6.80 -4.30 1.64
C ARG A 28 -6.28 -2.92 1.96
N LYS A 29 -7.13 -2.12 2.55
CA LYS A 29 -6.84 -0.76 2.99
C LYS A 29 -7.43 -0.52 4.36
N LYS A 30 -6.64 0.07 5.26
CA LYS A 30 -7.16 0.49 6.56
C LYS A 30 -7.87 1.84 6.43
N ILE A 31 -9.06 1.93 7.00
CA ILE A 31 -9.86 3.14 7.12
C ILE A 31 -9.92 3.47 8.61
N THR A 32 -9.49 4.67 8.98
CA THR A 32 -9.54 5.14 10.36
C THR A 32 -10.60 6.22 10.50
N ILE A 33 -11.52 6.02 11.45
CA ILE A 33 -12.59 6.94 11.83
C ILE A 33 -12.14 7.65 13.12
N ASP A 34 -11.85 8.94 13.03
CA ASP A 34 -11.38 9.76 14.15
C ASP A 34 -12.54 10.50 14.82
N THR A 35 -13.01 9.96 15.95
CA THR A 35 -14.01 10.60 16.81
C THR A 35 -13.39 11.49 17.89
N GLY A 36 -12.05 11.56 17.97
CA GLY A 36 -11.29 12.35 18.93
C GLY A 36 -11.35 13.85 18.65
N GLN A 37 -10.69 14.63 19.50
CA GLN A 37 -10.63 16.10 19.38
C GLN A 37 -9.97 16.59 18.09
N SER A 38 -9.05 15.81 17.51
CA SER A 38 -8.41 16.07 16.22
C SER A 38 -9.34 15.79 15.03
N GLY A 39 -10.37 14.98 15.24
CA GLY A 39 -11.35 14.56 14.25
C GLY A 39 -12.72 15.21 14.46
N ALA A 40 -13.76 14.39 14.66
CA ALA A 40 -15.12 14.86 14.83
C ALA A 40 -15.40 15.48 16.22
N GLY A 41 -14.55 15.27 17.21
CA GLY A 41 -14.71 15.81 18.57
C GLY A 41 -16.01 15.35 19.24
N VAL A 42 -16.29 14.04 19.21
CA VAL A 42 -17.48 13.41 19.79
C VAL A 42 -17.10 12.80 21.13
N SER A 43 -17.87 13.12 22.17
CA SER A 43 -17.63 12.68 23.56
C SER A 43 -18.64 11.66 24.07
N ASP A 44 -19.83 11.59 23.46
CA ASP A 44 -20.94 10.74 23.88
C ASP A 44 -20.92 9.39 23.16
N ALA A 45 -21.47 8.36 23.78
CA ALA A 45 -21.64 7.05 23.18
C ALA A 45 -22.60 7.16 21.97
N ILE A 46 -22.17 6.71 20.81
CA ILE A 46 -22.88 6.90 19.53
C ILE A 46 -23.69 5.66 19.17
N GLY A 47 -23.18 4.46 19.55
CA GLY A 47 -23.77 3.18 19.13
C GLY A 47 -23.42 2.81 17.69
N THR A 48 -24.24 1.94 17.09
CA THR A 48 -24.10 1.53 15.68
C THR A 48 -24.44 2.71 14.77
N THR A 49 -23.54 3.03 13.85
CA THR A 49 -23.65 4.22 13.01
C THR A 49 -23.31 3.90 11.56
N PRO A 50 -24.16 4.28 10.59
CA PRO A 50 -23.80 4.21 9.19
C PRO A 50 -22.77 5.30 8.86
N ILE A 51 -21.64 4.89 8.32
CA ILE A 51 -20.51 5.74 7.93
C ILE A 51 -20.43 5.76 6.41
N LEU A 52 -20.45 6.94 5.81
CA LEU A 52 -20.22 7.11 4.38
C LEU A 52 -18.73 7.01 4.07
N VAL A 53 -18.34 6.08 3.21
CA VAL A 53 -16.99 5.93 2.67
C VAL A 53 -16.98 6.43 1.23
N ARG A 54 -16.27 7.52 0.97
CA ARG A 54 -16.10 8.08 -0.38
C ARG A 54 -14.77 7.56 -0.97
N LEU A 55 -14.86 6.76 -2.04
CA LEU A 55 -13.70 6.30 -2.78
C LEU A 55 -13.55 7.11 -4.06
N HIS A 56 -12.32 7.49 -4.37
CA HIS A 56 -11.96 8.23 -5.57
C HIS A 56 -10.55 7.80 -6.05
N LEU A 57 -10.16 8.20 -7.25
CA LEU A 57 -8.87 7.80 -7.86
C LEU A 57 -7.64 8.08 -6.98
N GLY A 58 -7.72 9.06 -6.07
CA GLY A 58 -6.62 9.40 -5.15
C GLY A 58 -6.48 8.47 -3.94
N ASN A 59 -7.54 7.72 -3.60
CA ASN A 59 -7.54 6.86 -2.42
C ASN A 59 -7.92 5.40 -2.70
N PHE A 60 -8.31 5.04 -3.94
CA PHE A 60 -8.75 3.69 -4.28
C PHE A 60 -8.35 3.30 -5.71
N ARG A 61 -7.99 2.02 -5.92
CA ARG A 61 -7.60 1.46 -7.22
C ARG A 61 -8.78 0.77 -7.90
N PHE A 62 -9.64 1.52 -8.57
CA PHE A 62 -10.83 0.99 -9.25
C PHE A 62 -10.51 -0.14 -10.24
N GLY A 63 -9.41 -0.05 -10.97
CA GLY A 63 -9.00 -1.11 -11.92
C GLY A 63 -8.59 -2.45 -11.29
N ALA A 64 -8.42 -2.52 -9.97
CA ALA A 64 -8.14 -3.76 -9.26
C ALA A 64 -9.41 -4.42 -8.69
N ALA A 65 -10.48 -3.64 -8.47
CA ALA A 65 -11.77 -4.11 -8.02
C ALA A 65 -12.63 -4.61 -9.19
N LYS A 66 -13.75 -5.26 -8.90
CA LYS A 66 -14.77 -5.59 -9.90
C LYS A 66 -15.39 -4.30 -10.46
N GLU A 67 -15.83 -4.34 -11.70
CA GLU A 67 -16.45 -3.20 -12.39
C GLU A 67 -17.71 -2.67 -11.69
N ASP A 68 -18.43 -3.54 -10.96
CA ASP A 68 -19.62 -3.23 -10.20
C ASP A 68 -19.37 -2.97 -8.69
N GLY A 69 -18.11 -3.03 -8.24
CA GLY A 69 -17.75 -2.96 -6.82
C GLY A 69 -18.22 -4.16 -5.98
N GLY A 70 -18.70 -5.24 -6.60
CA GLY A 70 -19.28 -6.38 -5.91
C GLY A 70 -18.30 -7.19 -5.06
N ASP A 71 -16.99 -6.96 -5.19
CA ASP A 71 -15.93 -7.57 -4.39
C ASP A 71 -15.53 -6.75 -3.15
N LEU A 72 -16.09 -5.58 -2.94
CA LEU A 72 -15.80 -4.79 -1.74
C LEU A 72 -16.27 -5.51 -0.49
N ARG A 73 -15.42 -5.56 0.54
CA ARG A 73 -15.73 -6.11 1.87
C ARG A 73 -15.20 -5.18 2.94
N PHE A 74 -16.07 -4.79 3.84
CA PHE A 74 -15.68 -4.01 5.01
C PHE A 74 -15.59 -4.95 6.21
N ILE A 75 -14.46 -4.90 6.91
CA ILE A 75 -14.16 -5.77 8.05
C ILE A 75 -13.86 -4.85 9.24
N ALA A 76 -14.35 -5.19 10.42
CA ALA A 76 -14.09 -4.43 11.64
C ALA A 76 -12.59 -4.36 11.96
N GLY A 77 -12.22 -3.52 12.89
CA GLY A 77 -10.81 -3.33 13.29
C GLY A 77 -10.12 -4.58 13.84
N ASP A 78 -10.88 -5.61 14.22
CA ASP A 78 -10.37 -6.93 14.62
C ASP A 78 -9.86 -7.78 13.44
N ASP A 79 -10.04 -7.30 12.21
CA ASP A 79 -9.71 -7.98 10.96
C ASP A 79 -10.35 -9.38 10.81
N LYS A 80 -11.55 -9.55 11.36
CA LYS A 80 -12.30 -10.83 11.36
C LYS A 80 -13.79 -10.65 11.09
N THR A 81 -14.41 -9.64 11.67
CA THR A 81 -15.86 -9.44 11.67
C THR A 81 -16.30 -8.65 10.45
N PRO A 82 -17.04 -9.26 9.50
CA PRO A 82 -17.59 -8.52 8.36
C PRO A 82 -18.61 -7.47 8.80
N LEU A 83 -18.53 -6.27 8.21
CA LEU A 83 -19.47 -5.18 8.40
C LEU A 83 -20.49 -5.17 7.27
N LYS A 84 -21.74 -4.90 7.62
CA LYS A 84 -22.80 -4.69 6.62
C LYS A 84 -22.58 -3.38 5.90
N HIS A 85 -22.85 -3.35 4.61
CA HIS A 85 -22.70 -2.17 3.78
C HIS A 85 -23.64 -2.21 2.59
N HIS A 86 -23.91 -1.05 2.02
CA HIS A 86 -24.52 -0.94 0.69
C HIS A 86 -23.79 0.10 -0.15
N VAL A 87 -23.88 -0.08 -1.45
CA VAL A 87 -23.30 0.81 -2.45
C VAL A 87 -24.40 1.73 -2.95
N GLU A 88 -24.30 3.01 -2.67
CA GLU A 88 -25.19 4.04 -3.18
C GLU A 88 -24.83 4.40 -4.63
N LYS A 89 -23.53 4.55 -4.90
CA LYS A 89 -22.98 4.81 -6.24
C LYS A 89 -21.65 4.08 -6.41
N TYR A 90 -21.44 3.49 -7.57
CA TYR A 90 -20.16 2.97 -7.98
C TYR A 90 -19.96 3.22 -9.47
N ASP A 91 -18.93 3.98 -9.82
CA ASP A 91 -18.57 4.29 -11.19
C ASP A 91 -17.06 4.10 -11.36
N SER A 92 -16.68 2.98 -11.95
CA SER A 92 -15.27 2.64 -12.18
C SER A 92 -14.63 3.50 -13.27
N LEU A 93 -15.42 4.07 -14.18
CA LEU A 93 -14.94 4.90 -15.29
C LEU A 93 -14.64 6.33 -14.81
N LEU A 94 -15.57 6.91 -14.04
CA LEU A 94 -15.37 8.22 -13.39
C LEU A 94 -14.43 8.12 -12.18
N GLY A 95 -14.20 6.90 -11.65
CA GLY A 95 -13.37 6.67 -10.49
C GLY A 95 -13.98 7.24 -9.21
N GLU A 96 -15.28 7.03 -9.00
CA GLU A 96 -16.04 7.48 -7.83
C GLU A 96 -16.90 6.36 -7.27
N ALA A 97 -16.89 6.19 -5.92
CA ALA A 97 -17.84 5.33 -5.25
C ALA A 97 -18.27 5.91 -3.90
N LEU A 98 -19.57 5.73 -3.59
CA LEU A 98 -20.21 6.14 -2.36
C LEU A 98 -20.79 4.90 -1.69
N ILE A 99 -20.23 4.54 -0.53
CA ILE A 99 -20.57 3.30 0.16
C ILE A 99 -20.90 3.61 1.62
N TRP A 100 -22.05 3.16 2.07
CA TRP A 100 -22.47 3.24 3.45
C TRP A 100 -22.10 1.96 4.20
N VAL A 101 -21.41 2.11 5.31
CA VAL A 101 -20.90 0.99 6.13
C VAL A 101 -21.47 1.10 7.54
N SER A 102 -22.13 0.06 8.01
CA SER A 102 -22.63 -0.05 9.38
C SER A 102 -21.46 -0.35 10.32
N VAL A 103 -21.04 0.63 11.10
CA VAL A 103 -19.96 0.45 12.09
C VAL A 103 -20.59 0.28 13.47
N PRO A 104 -20.49 -0.92 14.06
CA PRO A 104 -21.04 -1.17 15.39
C PRO A 104 -20.18 -0.53 16.46
N ASP A 105 -20.81 -0.05 17.55
CA ASP A 105 -20.16 0.37 18.80
C ASP A 105 -18.98 1.34 18.59
N LEU A 106 -19.23 2.39 17.80
CA LEU A 106 -18.22 3.41 17.53
C LEU A 106 -17.83 4.13 18.82
N LYS A 107 -16.59 3.96 19.27
CA LYS A 107 -16.10 4.51 20.55
C LYS A 107 -15.85 6.02 20.42
N PRO A 108 -16.41 6.83 21.34
CA PRO A 108 -16.19 8.27 21.33
C PRO A 108 -14.75 8.63 21.73
N GLY A 109 -14.30 9.80 21.30
CA GLY A 109 -13.01 10.39 21.71
C GLY A 109 -11.76 9.63 21.24
N THR A 110 -11.88 8.63 20.35
CA THR A 110 -10.80 7.74 19.95
C THR A 110 -10.73 7.58 18.44
N LYS A 111 -9.66 6.94 17.96
CA LYS A 111 -9.57 6.45 16.59
C LYS A 111 -10.09 5.02 16.53
N ASN A 112 -11.04 4.80 15.63
CA ASN A 112 -11.64 3.49 15.37
C ASN A 112 -11.21 3.05 13.98
N ASP A 113 -10.70 1.82 13.86
CA ASP A 113 -10.22 1.31 12.58
C ASP A 113 -11.21 0.31 11.98
N MET A 114 -11.30 0.27 10.65
CA MET A 114 -11.90 -0.80 9.87
C MET A 114 -11.06 -1.07 8.62
N TRP A 115 -11.28 -2.22 8.01
CA TRP A 115 -10.55 -2.63 6.80
C TRP A 115 -11.48 -2.70 5.60
N LEU A 116 -11.03 -2.17 4.47
CA LEU A 116 -11.63 -2.38 3.16
C LEU A 116 -10.79 -3.39 2.39
N TYR A 117 -11.38 -4.53 2.07
CA TYR A 117 -10.82 -5.59 1.23
C TYR A 117 -11.40 -5.52 -0.18
N TYR A 118 -10.57 -5.71 -1.21
CA TYR A 118 -10.96 -5.70 -2.62
C TYR A 118 -9.93 -6.46 -3.48
N GLY A 119 -10.18 -6.59 -4.78
CA GLY A 119 -9.29 -7.28 -5.72
C GLY A 119 -9.60 -8.78 -5.87
N ASN A 120 -10.83 -9.23 -5.57
CA ASN A 120 -11.31 -10.58 -5.84
C ASN A 120 -12.36 -10.57 -6.97
N GLN A 121 -11.92 -10.78 -8.20
CA GLN A 121 -12.79 -10.76 -9.39
C GLN A 121 -13.88 -11.85 -9.38
N LYS A 122 -13.74 -12.88 -8.52
CA LYS A 122 -14.70 -13.99 -8.41
C LYS A 122 -15.63 -13.86 -7.21
N ALA A 123 -15.49 -12.78 -6.42
CA ALA A 123 -16.31 -12.60 -5.24
C ALA A 123 -17.81 -12.48 -5.60
N PRO A 124 -18.71 -13.14 -4.87
CA PRO A 124 -20.13 -12.85 -4.96
C PRO A 124 -20.40 -11.45 -4.40
N THR A 125 -21.45 -10.78 -4.86
CA THR A 125 -21.91 -9.53 -4.27
C THR A 125 -22.41 -9.76 -2.84
N ALA A 126 -22.00 -8.90 -1.89
CA ALA A 126 -22.36 -9.02 -0.47
C ALA A 126 -22.98 -7.74 0.09
N VAL A 127 -23.71 -7.01 -0.74
CA VAL A 127 -24.42 -5.81 -0.36
C VAL A 127 -25.65 -6.16 0.48
N ASP A 128 -25.80 -5.51 1.64
CA ASP A 128 -26.96 -5.65 2.54
C ASP A 128 -27.52 -4.27 2.88
N ALA A 129 -28.25 -3.67 1.96
CA ALA A 129 -28.83 -2.34 2.13
C ALA A 129 -29.74 -2.25 3.37
N LYS A 130 -30.61 -3.24 3.54
CA LYS A 130 -31.57 -3.29 4.65
C LYS A 130 -30.91 -3.49 6.02
N GLY A 131 -29.77 -4.15 6.05
CA GLY A 131 -29.02 -4.40 7.28
C GLY A 131 -27.96 -3.35 7.59
N THR A 132 -27.72 -2.39 6.69
CA THR A 132 -26.75 -1.31 6.92
C THR A 132 -27.24 -0.32 7.98
N TYR A 133 -28.55 -0.11 8.07
CA TYR A 133 -29.16 0.71 9.09
C TYR A 133 -29.71 -0.15 10.24
N ASP A 134 -29.67 0.39 11.45
CA ASP A 134 -30.23 -0.30 12.60
C ASP A 134 -31.77 -0.34 12.59
N PRO A 135 -32.41 -1.24 13.34
CA PRO A 135 -33.88 -1.37 13.35
C PRO A 135 -34.65 -0.14 13.87
N ASP A 136 -33.94 0.80 14.51
CA ASP A 136 -34.52 2.04 15.02
C ASP A 136 -34.56 3.14 13.93
N THR A 137 -33.84 2.98 12.84
CA THR A 137 -33.92 3.83 11.65
C THR A 137 -35.10 3.41 10.81
N LEU A 138 -36.10 4.25 10.71
CA LEU A 138 -37.40 3.95 10.08
C LEU A 138 -37.46 4.29 8.60
N LEU A 139 -36.65 5.25 8.14
CA LEU A 139 -36.66 5.74 6.78
C LEU A 139 -35.31 6.39 6.44
N VAL A 140 -34.82 6.10 5.23
CA VAL A 140 -33.67 6.76 4.62
C VAL A 140 -33.93 6.93 3.13
N TYR A 141 -33.95 8.19 2.66
CA TYR A 141 -34.01 8.54 1.24
C TYR A 141 -32.67 9.15 0.81
N HIS A 142 -31.96 8.49 -0.11
CA HIS A 142 -30.79 9.01 -0.79
C HIS A 142 -31.10 9.80 -2.06
N PHE A 143 -32.40 9.83 -2.48
CA PHE A 143 -32.87 10.49 -3.70
C PHE A 143 -32.15 10.12 -5.01
N ASN A 144 -31.55 8.92 -5.06
CA ASN A 144 -30.88 8.42 -6.27
C ASN A 144 -31.84 7.94 -7.36
N ASP A 145 -33.16 7.92 -7.08
CA ASP A 145 -34.19 7.36 -7.92
C ASP A 145 -34.70 8.42 -8.91
N ARG A 146 -34.21 8.37 -10.15
CA ARG A 146 -34.67 9.27 -11.21
C ARG A 146 -36.04 8.83 -11.74
N ALA A 147 -36.97 9.77 -11.84
CA ALA A 147 -38.30 9.59 -12.41
C ALA A 147 -39.18 8.53 -11.71
N THR A 148 -38.82 8.11 -10.50
CA THR A 148 -39.62 7.23 -9.63
C THR A 148 -39.74 7.87 -8.24
N PRO A 149 -40.73 7.50 -7.42
CA PRO A 149 -40.80 7.96 -6.04
C PRO A 149 -39.56 7.54 -5.27
N ALA A 150 -39.09 8.40 -4.35
CA ALA A 150 -37.92 8.12 -3.53
C ALA A 150 -38.10 6.81 -2.75
N GLN A 151 -37.13 5.88 -2.91
CA GLN A 151 -37.16 4.57 -2.27
C GLN A 151 -36.55 4.63 -0.88
N ASP A 152 -37.19 3.99 0.08
CA ASP A 152 -36.61 3.79 1.40
C ASP A 152 -35.66 2.61 1.36
N ILE A 153 -34.39 2.88 1.66
CA ILE A 153 -33.33 1.86 1.64
C ILE A 153 -33.37 0.94 2.88
N THR A 154 -34.13 1.30 3.92
CA THR A 154 -34.24 0.52 5.16
C THR A 154 -35.11 -0.73 4.98
N ALA A 155 -35.16 -1.57 6.02
CA ALA A 155 -36.02 -2.75 6.05
C ALA A 155 -37.52 -2.41 6.08
N TRP A 156 -37.89 -1.15 6.42
CA TRP A 156 -39.28 -0.72 6.58
C TRP A 156 -39.98 -0.40 5.24
N ALA A 157 -39.19 -0.10 4.20
CA ALA A 157 -39.68 0.15 2.84
C ALA A 157 -40.78 1.23 2.75
N ASN A 158 -40.62 2.33 3.45
CA ASN A 158 -41.51 3.47 3.46
C ASN A 158 -41.35 4.36 2.21
N THR A 159 -41.57 3.81 1.02
CA THR A 159 -41.41 4.49 -0.27
C THR A 159 -42.31 5.72 -0.35
N ALA A 160 -41.84 6.84 -0.88
CA ALA A 160 -42.61 8.05 -1.11
C ALA A 160 -43.77 7.79 -2.06
N GLN A 161 -44.85 8.60 -1.95
CA GLN A 161 -46.08 8.40 -2.76
C GLN A 161 -46.04 9.10 -4.12
N ASN A 162 -45.16 10.09 -4.28
CA ASN A 162 -45.03 10.87 -5.51
C ASN A 162 -43.56 11.15 -5.85
N VAL A 163 -43.34 11.61 -7.07
CA VAL A 163 -42.02 11.95 -7.62
C VAL A 163 -41.77 13.43 -7.44
N VAL A 164 -40.53 13.79 -7.11
CA VAL A 164 -40.02 15.16 -7.16
C VAL A 164 -38.88 15.26 -8.18
N LEU A 165 -38.55 16.49 -8.58
CA LEU A 165 -37.46 16.70 -9.54
C LEU A 165 -36.10 16.30 -8.93
N ALA A 166 -35.26 15.70 -9.73
CA ALA A 166 -33.88 15.44 -9.32
C ALA A 166 -33.07 16.74 -9.26
N ALA A 167 -32.27 16.90 -8.23
CA ALA A 167 -31.28 17.97 -8.12
C ALA A 167 -29.94 17.50 -8.65
N GLU A 168 -29.28 18.31 -9.46
CA GLU A 168 -27.88 18.10 -9.85
C GLU A 168 -26.95 18.77 -8.83
N GLY A 169 -25.84 18.13 -8.50
CA GLY A 169 -24.85 18.66 -7.53
C GLY A 169 -25.34 18.57 -6.08
N ALA A 170 -25.87 17.42 -5.70
CA ALA A 170 -26.22 17.06 -4.33
C ALA A 170 -25.00 17.00 -3.41
N ILE A 171 -25.21 16.90 -2.09
CA ILE A 171 -24.11 16.73 -1.14
C ILE A 171 -23.52 15.30 -1.23
N ILE A 172 -24.40 14.32 -1.54
CA ILE A 172 -24.06 12.93 -1.77
C ILE A 172 -24.81 12.46 -3.01
N GLY A 173 -24.12 11.83 -3.96
CA GLY A 173 -24.76 11.23 -5.13
C GLY A 173 -25.70 12.16 -5.89
N GLN A 174 -26.98 11.97 -5.70
CA GLN A 174 -28.09 12.76 -6.29
C GLN A 174 -29.04 13.23 -5.20
N GLY A 175 -29.66 14.37 -5.40
CA GLY A 175 -30.62 14.92 -4.48
C GLY A 175 -31.99 15.18 -5.15
N ALA A 176 -32.90 15.71 -4.40
CA ALA A 176 -34.22 16.15 -4.89
C ALA A 176 -34.33 17.67 -4.88
N ARG A 177 -35.02 18.21 -5.87
CA ARG A 177 -35.33 19.65 -5.98
C ARG A 177 -36.77 19.90 -5.65
N LEU A 178 -37.00 20.81 -4.72
CA LEU A 178 -38.32 21.32 -4.33
C LEU A 178 -38.50 22.72 -4.89
N ASP A 179 -39.67 22.99 -5.46
CA ASP A 179 -40.01 24.26 -6.12
C ASP A 179 -40.83 25.21 -5.24
N GLY A 180 -41.09 24.82 -4.00
CA GLY A 180 -41.95 25.54 -3.08
C GLY A 180 -43.44 25.32 -3.30
N GLN A 181 -43.84 24.54 -4.30
CA GLN A 181 -45.23 24.21 -4.62
C GLN A 181 -45.53 22.72 -4.47
N THR A 182 -44.56 21.88 -4.88
CA THR A 182 -44.70 20.42 -4.88
C THR A 182 -44.06 19.83 -3.61
N ALA A 183 -44.89 19.13 -2.82
CA ALA A 183 -44.40 18.39 -1.66
C ALA A 183 -44.11 16.93 -2.02
N LEU A 184 -43.07 16.35 -1.42
CA LEU A 184 -42.89 14.91 -1.38
C LEU A 184 -43.75 14.33 -0.25
N THR A 185 -44.62 13.38 -0.55
CA THR A 185 -45.55 12.79 0.41
C THR A 185 -44.98 11.46 0.95
N LEU A 186 -44.83 11.38 2.26
CA LEU A 186 -44.44 10.17 2.97
C LEU A 186 -45.69 9.33 3.27
N PRO A 187 -45.57 7.98 3.22
CA PRO A 187 -46.72 7.12 3.49
C PRO A 187 -47.17 7.20 4.96
N GLY A 188 -48.46 7.06 5.21
CA GLY A 188 -49.03 6.81 6.54
C GLY A 188 -48.81 5.37 6.99
N SER A 189 -47.55 5.03 7.21
CA SER A 189 -47.12 3.66 7.59
C SER A 189 -47.18 3.44 9.09
N PRO A 190 -47.55 2.22 9.58
CA PRO A 190 -47.49 1.88 10.99
C PRO A 190 -46.10 2.06 11.63
N SER A 191 -45.03 1.92 10.86
CA SER A 191 -43.66 2.16 11.33
C SER A 191 -43.36 3.63 11.61
N LEU A 192 -44.07 4.56 10.94
CA LEU A 192 -43.89 6.00 11.07
C LEU A 192 -44.84 6.64 12.10
N VAL A 193 -45.61 5.84 12.85
CA VAL A 193 -46.47 6.35 13.93
C VAL A 193 -45.64 7.00 15.00
N VAL A 194 -46.01 8.21 15.40
CA VAL A 194 -45.42 8.93 16.52
C VAL A 194 -46.38 8.84 17.72
N ALA A 195 -45.88 8.30 18.84
CA ALA A 195 -46.62 8.28 20.10
C ALA A 195 -46.52 9.64 20.81
N GLU A 196 -47.49 9.95 21.64
CA GLU A 196 -47.45 11.16 22.49
C GLU A 196 -46.21 11.11 23.41
N GLY A 197 -45.40 12.18 23.41
CA GLY A 197 -44.14 12.26 24.14
C GLY A 197 -43.10 11.26 23.69
N GLY A 198 -43.29 10.60 22.53
CA GLY A 198 -42.36 9.60 21.99
C GLY A 198 -41.00 10.18 21.61
N GLU A 199 -40.02 9.27 21.45
CA GLU A 199 -38.73 9.65 20.92
C GLU A 199 -38.73 9.71 19.38
N LEU A 200 -37.98 10.64 18.82
CA LEU A 200 -37.83 10.78 17.38
C LEU A 200 -36.50 11.48 17.06
N THR A 201 -35.84 11.04 15.99
CA THR A 201 -34.81 11.81 15.30
C THR A 201 -35.21 12.01 13.87
N TRP A 202 -35.05 13.20 13.40
CA TRP A 202 -35.25 13.62 12.02
C TRP A 202 -34.05 14.37 11.53
N SER A 203 -33.60 14.13 10.30
CA SER A 203 -32.46 14.86 9.71
C SER A 203 -32.60 14.98 8.19
N LEU A 204 -32.07 16.06 7.65
CA LEU A 204 -32.11 16.39 6.23
C LEU A 204 -30.98 17.33 5.87
N TRP A 205 -30.35 17.13 4.71
CA TRP A 205 -29.50 18.13 4.10
C TRP A 205 -30.32 19.06 3.22
N VAL A 206 -30.06 20.36 3.34
CA VAL A 206 -30.82 21.41 2.60
C VAL A 206 -29.86 22.42 1.98
N LYS A 207 -30.18 22.87 0.77
CA LYS A 207 -29.55 24.00 0.10
C LYS A 207 -30.65 24.93 -0.41
N MET A 208 -30.97 25.98 0.36
CA MET A 208 -31.98 26.94 -0.05
C MET A 208 -31.49 27.80 -1.22
N THR A 209 -32.40 28.09 -2.18
CA THR A 209 -32.07 28.95 -3.32
C THR A 209 -31.90 30.41 -2.89
N ALA A 210 -32.78 30.88 -2.01
CA ALA A 210 -32.78 32.22 -1.42
C ALA A 210 -33.41 32.15 -0.03
N PRO A 211 -33.17 33.12 0.88
CA PRO A 211 -33.92 33.24 2.13
C PRO A 211 -35.44 33.37 1.86
N GLN A 212 -36.21 32.55 2.53
CA GLN A 212 -37.69 32.47 2.39
C GLN A 212 -38.33 32.63 3.76
N PRO A 213 -39.37 33.46 3.90
CA PRO A 213 -40.12 33.58 5.15
C PRO A 213 -40.95 32.31 5.40
N GLY A 214 -40.80 31.71 6.58
CA GLY A 214 -41.61 30.58 7.03
C GLY A 214 -41.63 29.34 6.12
N ALA A 215 -40.53 29.09 5.37
CA ALA A 215 -40.40 27.95 4.44
C ALA A 215 -40.45 26.61 5.19
N VAL A 216 -41.38 25.74 4.80
CA VAL A 216 -41.61 24.44 5.43
C VAL A 216 -40.72 23.37 4.76
N LEU A 217 -39.82 22.77 5.53
CA LEU A 217 -39.05 21.62 5.13
C LEU A 217 -39.81 20.30 5.33
N PHE A 218 -40.49 20.17 6.46
CA PHE A 218 -41.28 19.00 6.82
C PHE A 218 -42.52 19.41 7.61
N ALA A 219 -43.65 18.81 7.28
CA ALA A 219 -44.88 18.99 8.03
C ALA A 219 -45.65 17.69 8.17
N ARG A 220 -46.16 17.45 9.37
CA ARG A 220 -47.17 16.45 9.66
C ARG A 220 -48.23 17.07 10.53
N VAL A 221 -49.43 17.21 10.00
CA VAL A 221 -50.53 17.91 10.66
C VAL A 221 -51.78 17.03 10.66
N GLU A 222 -52.36 16.80 11.84
CA GLU A 222 -53.53 15.95 12.07
C GLU A 222 -54.51 16.69 12.99
N GLY A 223 -55.48 17.36 12.43
CA GLY A 223 -56.44 18.18 13.21
C GLY A 223 -55.75 19.30 13.99
N ALA A 224 -55.82 19.25 15.33
CA ALA A 224 -55.20 20.22 16.24
C ALA A 224 -53.74 19.84 16.63
N ASN A 225 -53.22 18.71 16.13
CA ASN A 225 -51.89 18.23 16.39
C ASN A 225 -50.98 18.45 15.17
N GLY A 226 -49.70 18.79 15.40
CA GLY A 226 -48.78 18.98 14.30
C GLY A 226 -47.34 19.06 14.71
N LEU A 227 -46.46 18.70 13.78
CA LEU A 227 -45.02 18.89 13.85
C LEU A 227 -44.57 19.53 12.55
N THR A 228 -43.93 20.69 12.63
CA THR A 228 -43.39 21.41 11.48
C THR A 228 -41.90 21.70 11.71
N VAL A 229 -41.09 21.41 10.70
CA VAL A 229 -39.68 21.82 10.63
C VAL A 229 -39.53 22.76 9.46
N GLY A 230 -38.84 23.88 9.63
CA GLY A 230 -38.73 24.85 8.56
C GLY A 230 -37.56 25.81 8.73
N LEU A 231 -37.49 26.72 7.74
CA LEU A 231 -36.54 27.83 7.71
C LEU A 231 -37.31 29.15 7.63
N ASP A 232 -37.06 30.05 8.55
CA ASP A 232 -37.61 31.40 8.48
C ASP A 232 -36.50 32.40 8.16
N ASN A 233 -36.44 32.85 6.92
CA ASN A 233 -35.36 33.67 6.41
C ASN A 233 -33.95 33.06 6.68
N GLY A 234 -33.85 31.73 6.55
CA GLY A 234 -32.63 30.96 6.81
C GLY A 234 -32.45 30.52 8.26
N VAL A 235 -33.29 30.94 9.21
CA VAL A 235 -33.21 30.48 10.61
C VAL A 235 -34.03 29.20 10.76
N ALA A 236 -33.38 28.11 11.13
CA ALA A 236 -34.06 26.82 11.33
C ALA A 236 -34.97 26.85 12.57
N PHE A 237 -36.14 26.24 12.46
CA PHE A 237 -37.10 26.13 13.57
C PHE A 237 -37.77 24.77 13.59
N VAL A 238 -38.21 24.37 14.78
CA VAL A 238 -39.18 23.29 15.02
C VAL A 238 -40.39 23.89 15.71
N GLU A 239 -41.58 23.57 15.20
CA GLU A 239 -42.85 23.99 15.74
C GLU A 239 -43.71 22.76 16.03
N VAL A 240 -44.31 22.72 17.22
CA VAL A 240 -45.23 21.66 17.66
C VAL A 240 -46.57 22.25 18.03
N ALA A 241 -47.63 21.72 17.45
CA ALA A 241 -49.01 21.99 17.85
C ALA A 241 -49.56 20.77 18.61
N ASN A 242 -50.06 20.98 19.80
CA ASN A 242 -50.68 19.94 20.62
C ASN A 242 -52.01 20.44 21.16
N GLY A 243 -53.11 19.82 20.74
CA GLY A 243 -54.44 20.24 21.08
C GLY A 243 -54.77 21.69 20.69
N GLY A 244 -54.16 22.23 19.62
CA GLY A 244 -54.30 23.60 19.15
C GLY A 244 -53.38 24.63 19.81
N ASN A 245 -52.60 24.23 20.82
CA ASN A 245 -51.54 25.07 21.40
C ASN A 245 -50.24 24.89 20.62
N THR A 246 -49.80 25.95 19.95
CA THR A 246 -48.60 25.93 19.12
C THR A 246 -47.43 26.53 19.86
N GLN A 247 -46.30 25.79 19.87
CA GLN A 247 -45.04 26.22 20.44
C GLN A 247 -43.96 26.09 19.38
N ARG A 248 -43.09 27.12 19.26
CA ARG A 248 -41.98 27.16 18.30
C ARG A 248 -40.67 27.37 19.01
N SER A 249 -39.60 26.71 18.52
CA SER A 249 -38.24 26.88 19.06
C SER A 249 -37.78 28.33 18.88
N ALA A 250 -36.94 28.79 19.82
CA ALA A 250 -36.27 30.07 19.67
C ALA A 250 -35.32 30.03 18.44
N GLY A 251 -35.12 31.21 17.83
CA GLY A 251 -34.26 31.34 16.67
C GLY A 251 -32.76 31.00 16.99
N GLY A 252 -32.06 30.61 15.95
CA GLY A 252 -30.60 30.41 15.91
C GLY A 252 -29.94 31.32 14.87
N ALA A 253 -28.72 31.00 14.48
CA ALA A 253 -28.07 31.68 13.36
C ALA A 253 -28.73 31.29 12.02
N ALA A 254 -28.87 32.25 11.10
CA ALA A 254 -29.34 31.98 9.77
C ALA A 254 -28.29 31.22 8.95
N ILE A 255 -28.70 30.16 8.23
CA ILE A 255 -27.87 29.45 7.28
C ILE A 255 -27.73 30.25 5.98
N ALA A 256 -26.64 30.06 5.25
CA ALA A 256 -26.37 30.77 4.01
C ALA A 256 -27.14 30.15 2.81
N ALA A 257 -27.66 30.97 1.93
CA ALA A 257 -28.27 30.50 0.68
C ALA A 257 -27.16 29.96 -0.27
N GLY A 258 -27.51 28.99 -1.10
CA GLY A 258 -26.63 28.40 -2.10
C GLY A 258 -25.59 27.40 -1.55
N THR A 259 -25.56 27.17 -0.24
CA THR A 259 -24.70 26.20 0.42
C THR A 259 -25.50 25.09 1.08
N TRP A 260 -24.89 23.90 1.18
CA TRP A 260 -25.50 22.76 1.86
C TRP A 260 -25.36 22.87 3.37
N HIS A 261 -26.44 22.66 4.10
CA HIS A 261 -26.51 22.65 5.55
C HIS A 261 -27.26 21.43 6.06
N HIS A 262 -26.79 20.82 7.13
CA HIS A 262 -27.45 19.71 7.79
C HIS A 262 -28.38 20.21 8.89
N ILE A 263 -29.67 19.95 8.74
CA ILE A 263 -30.70 20.27 9.73
C ILE A 263 -31.16 18.97 10.37
N ALA A 264 -31.17 18.92 11.69
CA ALA A 264 -31.66 17.76 12.43
C ALA A 264 -32.35 18.19 13.71
N PHE A 265 -33.30 17.40 14.19
CA PHE A 265 -33.78 17.52 15.56
C PHE A 265 -33.87 16.15 16.23
N THR A 266 -33.78 16.15 17.55
CA THR A 266 -34.08 15.00 18.40
C THR A 266 -35.16 15.37 19.38
N ALA A 267 -36.16 14.50 19.56
CA ALA A 267 -37.25 14.67 20.52
C ALA A 267 -37.19 13.54 21.56
N LYS A 268 -37.33 13.89 22.82
CA LYS A 268 -37.38 12.93 23.93
C LYS A 268 -38.24 13.45 25.06
N GLY A 269 -39.35 12.77 25.33
CA GLY A 269 -40.30 13.21 26.35
C GLY A 269 -40.84 14.61 26.06
N SER A 270 -40.55 15.57 26.92
CA SER A 270 -41.01 16.97 26.79
C SER A 270 -39.95 17.92 26.26
N GLN A 271 -38.90 17.42 25.61
CA GLN A 271 -37.81 18.24 25.10
C GLN A 271 -37.50 17.90 23.64
N ILE A 272 -37.40 18.93 22.82
CA ILE A 272 -36.91 18.83 21.45
C ILE A 272 -35.64 19.67 21.34
N THR A 273 -34.60 19.11 20.75
CA THR A 273 -33.32 19.79 20.49
C THR A 273 -33.10 19.88 18.99
N LEU A 274 -32.90 21.09 18.49
CA LEU A 274 -32.64 21.40 17.08
C LEU A 274 -31.14 21.56 16.86
N TYR A 275 -30.62 20.98 15.79
CA TYR A 275 -29.21 21.03 15.39
C TYR A 275 -29.09 21.62 13.97
N VAL A 276 -28.06 22.41 13.77
CA VAL A 276 -27.59 22.90 12.49
C VAL A 276 -26.12 22.56 12.31
N ASP A 277 -25.76 21.91 11.22
CA ASP A 277 -24.41 21.46 10.91
C ASP A 277 -23.75 20.70 12.09
N GLY A 278 -24.54 19.82 12.72
CA GLY A 278 -24.11 18.99 13.84
C GLY A 278 -23.99 19.71 15.19
N ASN A 279 -24.27 21.02 15.26
CA ASN A 279 -24.21 21.80 16.50
C ASN A 279 -25.62 22.13 16.99
N GLN A 280 -25.82 22.10 18.31
CA GLN A 280 -27.09 22.49 18.91
C GLN A 280 -27.37 23.97 18.61
N ALA A 281 -28.53 24.24 17.95
CA ALA A 281 -28.95 25.56 17.56
C ALA A 281 -30.04 26.12 18.48
N ALA A 282 -31.00 25.27 18.90
CA ALA A 282 -32.11 25.67 19.75
C ALA A 282 -32.66 24.48 20.56
N THR A 283 -33.44 24.77 21.60
CA THR A 283 -34.26 23.81 22.35
C THR A 283 -35.68 24.28 22.45
N LEU A 284 -36.63 23.33 22.47
CA LEU A 284 -38.03 23.56 22.68
C LEU A 284 -38.53 22.66 23.79
N ALA A 285 -39.16 23.24 24.81
CA ALA A 285 -39.79 22.50 25.92
C ALA A 285 -41.19 22.05 25.55
N ALA A 286 -41.28 21.10 24.60
CA ALA A 286 -42.52 20.51 24.13
C ALA A 286 -42.35 19.03 23.85
N GLY A 287 -43.39 18.22 24.11
CA GLY A 287 -43.46 16.83 23.69
C GLY A 287 -44.14 16.71 22.32
N LEU A 288 -43.79 15.68 21.58
CA LEU A 288 -44.42 15.35 20.32
C LEU A 288 -45.88 14.92 20.59
N PRO A 289 -46.87 15.40 19.81
CA PRO A 289 -48.23 14.85 19.87
C PRO A 289 -48.30 13.47 19.20
N ALA A 290 -49.32 12.69 19.53
CA ALA A 290 -49.63 11.48 18.78
C ALA A 290 -50.01 11.80 17.34
N MET A 291 -49.36 11.14 16.36
CA MET A 291 -49.58 11.35 14.93
C MET A 291 -49.48 10.03 14.18
N THR A 292 -50.44 9.77 13.27
CA THR A 292 -50.56 8.51 12.51
C THR A 292 -50.64 8.72 10.99
N GLY A 293 -51.02 9.93 10.53
CA GLY A 293 -51.27 10.24 9.14
C GLY A 293 -50.01 10.42 8.29
N VAL A 294 -50.23 10.91 7.08
CA VAL A 294 -49.14 11.20 6.13
C VAL A 294 -48.32 12.40 6.57
N ALA A 295 -47.06 12.44 6.18
CA ALA A 295 -46.21 13.60 6.34
C ALA A 295 -45.79 14.15 4.97
N GLN A 296 -45.42 15.41 4.91
CA GLN A 296 -45.00 16.09 3.69
C GLN A 296 -43.61 16.71 3.90
N LEU A 297 -42.79 16.60 2.87
CA LEU A 297 -41.49 17.24 2.78
C LEU A 297 -41.55 18.34 1.73
N GLY A 298 -41.16 19.55 2.09
CA GLY A 298 -41.10 20.70 1.18
C GLY A 298 -42.35 21.60 1.13
N ALA A 299 -43.46 21.21 1.75
CA ALA A 299 -44.63 22.06 1.90
C ALA A 299 -45.43 21.72 3.16
N ALA A 300 -46.28 22.63 3.63
CA ALA A 300 -47.30 22.33 4.64
C ALA A 300 -48.43 21.54 4.01
N ALA A 301 -49.00 20.59 4.77
CA ALA A 301 -50.22 19.92 4.36
C ALA A 301 -51.31 20.97 4.10
N SER A 302 -51.78 21.07 2.85
CA SER A 302 -52.98 21.86 2.55
C SER A 302 -54.18 21.19 3.23
N THR A 303 -54.72 21.80 4.26
CA THR A 303 -56.05 21.46 4.75
C THR A 303 -57.05 22.00 3.74
N ALA A 304 -57.09 21.43 2.53
CA ALA A 304 -58.23 21.66 1.64
C ALA A 304 -59.46 20.98 2.27
N PRO A 305 -60.50 21.69 2.59
CA PRO A 305 -61.78 21.06 2.92
C PRO A 305 -62.16 20.22 1.69
N GLY A 306 -62.63 19.00 1.90
CA GLY A 306 -62.95 18.05 0.84
C GLY A 306 -63.81 18.72 -0.25
N ALA A 307 -63.38 18.51 -1.50
CA ALA A 307 -64.10 18.85 -2.68
C ALA A 307 -65.29 17.89 -2.83
N ASP A 308 -66.34 18.10 -2.04
CA ASP A 308 -67.69 17.59 -2.22
C ASP A 308 -68.67 18.68 -1.79
N ALA A 309 -68.71 19.80 -2.52
CA ALA A 309 -69.76 20.73 -2.48
C ALA A 309 -70.31 20.89 -3.91
N ALA A 310 -71.35 20.10 -4.20
CA ALA A 310 -72.14 20.26 -5.38
C ALA A 310 -72.59 21.74 -5.53
N ALA A 311 -72.48 22.26 -6.73
CA ALA A 311 -72.89 23.58 -7.11
C ALA A 311 -74.36 23.78 -6.78
N THR A 312 -74.71 24.72 -5.88
CA THR A 312 -76.01 25.26 -5.68
C THR A 312 -76.03 26.68 -6.23
N PRO A 313 -77.05 27.07 -7.02
CA PRO A 313 -77.08 28.37 -7.75
C PRO A 313 -77.27 29.55 -6.80
N ALA A 314 -76.73 30.70 -7.18
CA ALA A 314 -76.77 31.98 -6.50
C ALA A 314 -78.15 32.51 -6.28
N ALA A 315 -78.44 33.03 -5.09
CA ALA A 315 -79.54 33.93 -4.79
C ALA A 315 -79.02 35.32 -4.34
N PRO A 316 -79.70 36.41 -4.51
CA PRO A 316 -79.18 37.77 -4.67
C PRO A 316 -78.86 38.48 -3.37
N ALA A 317 -78.01 39.48 -3.50
CA ALA A 317 -77.45 40.35 -2.48
C ALA A 317 -78.46 41.02 -1.58
N GLY A 318 -78.18 40.98 -0.27
CA GLY A 318 -78.85 41.85 0.73
C GLY A 318 -77.72 42.40 1.64
N ASP A 319 -77.58 43.71 1.61
CA ASP A 319 -76.70 44.58 2.39
C ASP A 319 -76.98 44.43 3.89
N THR A 320 -75.93 44.13 4.71
CA THR A 320 -75.70 44.78 6.03
C THR A 320 -74.29 44.56 6.46
N ALA A 321 -73.50 45.61 6.41
CA ALA A 321 -72.17 45.71 6.98
C ALA A 321 -72.25 45.70 8.50
N GLN A 322 -71.52 44.74 9.17
CA GLN A 322 -71.03 44.91 10.54
C GLN A 322 -69.51 44.77 10.53
N THR A 323 -68.90 45.95 10.62
CA THR A 323 -67.42 46.09 10.83
C THR A 323 -67.06 45.66 12.24
N SER A 324 -66.29 44.59 12.36
CA SER A 324 -65.60 44.21 13.58
C SER A 324 -64.27 44.95 13.62
N PRO A 325 -63.87 45.63 14.71
CA PRO A 325 -62.70 46.48 14.75
C PRO A 325 -61.45 45.76 15.37
N PHE A 326 -61.21 44.54 14.97
CA PHE A 326 -59.88 43.91 15.28
C PHE A 326 -59.26 43.48 13.98
N PRO A 327 -58.01 43.93 13.73
CA PRO A 327 -57.26 43.39 12.59
C PRO A 327 -57.08 41.93 12.83
N ALA A 328 -57.59 41.08 11.95
CA ALA A 328 -57.22 39.67 11.87
C ALA A 328 -55.71 39.61 11.72
N ALA A 329 -55.04 38.91 12.62
CA ALA A 329 -53.66 38.57 12.45
C ALA A 329 -53.49 37.93 11.07
N PRO A 330 -52.50 38.29 10.26
CA PRO A 330 -52.28 37.67 8.98
C PRO A 330 -52.12 36.17 9.21
N ALA A 331 -53.02 35.37 8.65
CA ALA A 331 -52.82 33.95 8.50
C ALA A 331 -51.52 33.80 7.67
N SER A 332 -50.42 33.49 8.32
CA SER A 332 -49.19 33.18 7.63
C SER A 332 -49.44 31.89 6.85
N SER A 333 -49.72 32.02 5.55
CA SER A 333 -49.69 30.89 4.65
C SER A 333 -48.27 30.38 4.67
N ALA A 334 -48.01 29.24 5.34
CA ALA A 334 -46.71 28.61 5.36
C ALA A 334 -46.28 28.34 3.92
N ALA A 335 -45.22 29.00 3.48
CA ALA A 335 -44.69 28.83 2.14
C ALA A 335 -43.98 27.49 2.04
N GLY A 336 -44.08 26.80 0.93
CA GLY A 336 -43.26 25.63 0.67
C GLY A 336 -41.78 26.01 0.52
N PHE A 337 -40.88 25.07 0.80
CA PHE A 337 -39.45 25.26 0.63
C PHE A 337 -39.04 25.17 -0.84
N ALA A 338 -38.34 26.18 -1.36
CA ALA A 338 -37.71 26.15 -2.69
C ALA A 338 -36.18 26.02 -2.54
N GLY A 339 -35.67 24.89 -3.00
CA GLY A 339 -34.23 24.54 -2.87
C GLY A 339 -33.99 23.07 -3.14
N ASP A 340 -32.76 22.65 -2.93
CA ASP A 340 -32.33 21.27 -3.06
C ASP A 340 -32.29 20.60 -1.68
N ILE A 341 -32.67 19.32 -1.63
CA ILE A 341 -32.64 18.49 -0.43
C ILE A 341 -31.89 17.16 -0.72
N ASP A 342 -31.29 16.57 0.34
CA ASP A 342 -30.61 15.32 0.24
C ASP A 342 -30.56 14.58 1.59
N GLU A 343 -30.33 13.27 1.59
CA GLU A 343 -30.09 12.45 2.78
C GLU A 343 -31.17 12.61 3.86
N PHE A 344 -32.41 12.37 3.50
CA PHE A 344 -33.51 12.44 4.45
C PHE A 344 -33.61 11.20 5.32
N GLN A 345 -33.63 11.36 6.65
CA GLN A 345 -33.66 10.24 7.59
C GLN A 345 -34.61 10.47 8.76
N ILE A 346 -35.29 9.40 9.16
CA ILE A 346 -36.13 9.35 10.37
C ILE A 346 -35.77 8.13 11.21
N ALA A 347 -35.58 8.30 12.54
CA ALA A 347 -35.41 7.23 13.50
C ALA A 347 -36.41 7.38 14.67
N LYS A 348 -36.89 6.25 15.22
CA LYS A 348 -37.83 6.19 16.35
C LYS A 348 -37.19 6.38 17.74
N VAL A 349 -35.93 6.72 17.80
CA VAL A 349 -35.14 6.97 19.02
C VAL A 349 -34.55 8.38 18.97
N ALA A 350 -34.34 9.01 20.10
CA ALA A 350 -33.59 10.25 20.19
C ALA A 350 -32.08 9.95 20.13
N ARG A 351 -31.50 10.11 18.95
CA ARG A 351 -30.07 9.91 18.75
C ARG A 351 -29.25 10.91 19.59
N PRO A 352 -28.10 10.50 20.15
CA PRO A 352 -27.24 11.42 20.90
C PRO A 352 -26.68 12.53 20.00
N ALA A 353 -26.30 13.66 20.60
CA ALA A 353 -25.75 14.82 19.87
C ALA A 353 -24.51 14.43 19.05
N GLY A 354 -23.66 13.53 19.57
CA GLY A 354 -22.51 13.00 18.86
C GLY A 354 -22.84 12.26 17.58
N PHE A 355 -23.98 11.54 17.53
CA PHE A 355 -24.46 10.90 16.30
C PHE A 355 -24.80 11.94 15.22
N ILE A 356 -25.54 12.99 15.61
CA ILE A 356 -25.92 14.07 14.68
C ILE A 356 -24.67 14.80 14.17
N LYS A 357 -23.73 15.10 15.06
CA LYS A 357 -22.48 15.75 14.71
C LYS A 357 -21.64 14.89 13.75
N LEU A 358 -21.56 13.60 13.99
CA LEU A 358 -20.83 12.66 13.16
C LEU A 358 -21.46 12.52 11.77
N ALA A 359 -22.80 12.52 11.69
CA ALA A 359 -23.53 12.53 10.41
C ALA A 359 -23.21 13.81 9.62
N ALA A 360 -23.32 14.98 10.24
CA ALA A 360 -23.04 16.26 9.59
C ALA A 360 -21.59 16.35 9.05
N ILE A 361 -20.58 15.91 9.81
CA ILE A 361 -19.17 15.92 9.38
C ILE A 361 -18.92 14.84 8.33
N GLY A 362 -19.41 13.60 8.56
CA GLY A 362 -19.12 12.45 7.70
C GLY A 362 -19.79 12.51 6.33
N GLN A 363 -20.94 13.16 6.23
CA GLN A 363 -21.70 13.38 4.99
C GLN A 363 -21.28 14.68 4.29
N GLY A 364 -20.80 15.65 5.04
CA GLY A 364 -20.47 16.99 4.59
C GLY A 364 -19.09 17.13 3.92
N PRO A 365 -18.70 18.37 3.59
CA PRO A 365 -17.41 18.66 2.95
C PRO A 365 -16.19 18.40 3.87
N ASP A 366 -16.41 18.37 5.18
CA ASP A 366 -15.37 18.19 6.20
C ASP A 366 -15.05 16.72 6.50
N GLN A 367 -15.48 15.77 5.68
CA GLN A 367 -15.32 14.33 5.89
C GLN A 367 -13.88 13.91 6.17
N ALA A 368 -12.89 14.61 5.60
CA ALA A 368 -11.48 14.36 5.84
C ALA A 368 -11.04 14.52 7.32
N LYS A 369 -11.82 15.26 8.12
CA LYS A 369 -11.61 15.34 9.58
C LYS A 369 -12.00 14.05 10.29
N LEU A 370 -12.98 13.33 9.74
CA LEU A 370 -13.50 12.10 10.33
C LEU A 370 -12.81 10.85 9.79
N ILE A 371 -12.58 10.77 8.47
CA ILE A 371 -12.13 9.55 7.79
C ILE A 371 -10.78 9.77 7.13
N SER A 372 -9.85 8.85 7.40
CA SER A 372 -8.56 8.78 6.73
C SER A 372 -8.27 7.37 6.21
N PHE A 373 -7.52 7.30 5.11
CA PHE A 373 -7.18 6.05 4.42
C PHE A 373 -5.69 5.78 4.51
N SER A 374 -5.29 4.53 4.80
CA SER A 374 -3.91 4.09 4.64
C SER A 374 -3.57 3.83 3.17
N VAL A 375 -2.31 3.56 2.90
CA VAL A 375 -1.90 2.95 1.63
C VAL A 375 -2.46 1.54 1.52
N ASP A 376 -2.62 1.05 0.27
CA ASP A 376 -3.05 -0.32 0.03
C ASP A 376 -2.00 -1.32 0.51
N GLU A 377 -2.45 -2.34 1.23
CA GLU A 377 -1.66 -3.52 1.56
C GLU A 377 -2.04 -4.64 0.59
N GLU A 378 -1.04 -5.36 0.08
CA GLU A 378 -1.25 -6.49 -0.82
C GLU A 378 -0.90 -7.81 -0.12
N THR A 379 -1.60 -8.91 -0.45
CA THR A 379 -1.24 -10.25 0.02
C THR A 379 0.19 -10.55 -0.40
N SER A 380 1.10 -10.60 0.55
CA SER A 380 2.53 -10.70 0.29
C SER A 380 2.95 -12.10 -0.14
N GLY A 381 3.04 -12.33 -1.44
CA GLY A 381 4.15 -13.10 -1.96
C GLY A 381 5.29 -12.09 -2.18
N TRP A 382 6.44 -12.26 -1.56
CA TRP A 382 7.64 -11.39 -1.67
C TRP A 382 7.94 -10.94 -3.12
N PHE A 383 7.54 -11.72 -4.14
CA PHE A 383 7.76 -11.45 -5.55
C PHE A 383 6.50 -11.06 -6.35
N SER A 384 5.28 -11.19 -5.84
CA SER A 384 4.06 -11.01 -6.61
C SER A 384 3.14 -9.88 -6.12
N GLY A 385 3.28 -9.44 -4.88
CA GLY A 385 2.46 -8.38 -4.29
C GLY A 385 3.35 -7.30 -3.68
N GLY A 386 3.27 -6.09 -4.17
CA GLY A 386 4.04 -4.94 -3.72
C GLY A 386 4.56 -4.13 -4.90
N TYR A 387 5.08 -2.94 -4.62
CA TYR A 387 5.67 -2.08 -5.66
C TYR A 387 6.66 -2.82 -6.57
N PHE A 388 7.39 -3.82 -6.04
CA PHE A 388 8.35 -4.61 -6.81
C PHE A 388 7.67 -5.53 -7.83
N GLY A 389 6.53 -6.14 -7.49
CA GLY A 389 5.75 -6.97 -8.41
C GLY A 389 5.11 -6.14 -9.53
N VAL A 390 4.59 -4.95 -9.21
CA VAL A 390 4.04 -4.00 -10.21
C VAL A 390 5.16 -3.55 -11.14
N ILE A 391 6.33 -3.20 -10.61
CA ILE A 391 7.50 -2.76 -11.39
C ILE A 391 7.98 -3.89 -12.32
N LEU A 392 8.09 -5.14 -11.83
CA LEU A 392 8.51 -6.29 -12.65
C LEU A 392 7.52 -6.60 -13.78
N ARG A 393 6.20 -6.47 -13.53
CA ARG A 393 5.18 -6.66 -14.57
C ARG A 393 5.16 -5.55 -15.62
N SER A 394 5.66 -4.37 -15.26
CA SER A 394 5.74 -3.21 -16.15
C SER A 394 7.00 -3.23 -17.04
N VAL A 395 7.94 -4.17 -16.82
CA VAL A 395 9.17 -4.28 -17.61
C VAL A 395 8.83 -4.69 -19.05
N THR A 396 9.23 -3.85 -20.01
CA THR A 396 9.09 -4.12 -21.45
C THR A 396 9.98 -5.29 -21.90
N LEU A 397 9.68 -5.86 -23.07
CA LEU A 397 10.46 -6.97 -23.62
C LEU A 397 11.95 -6.63 -23.74
N ASP A 398 12.28 -5.41 -24.16
CA ASP A 398 13.66 -4.92 -24.28
C ASP A 398 14.35 -4.84 -22.90
N GLY A 399 13.63 -4.42 -21.87
CA GLY A 399 14.10 -4.44 -20.48
C GLY A 399 14.41 -5.86 -20.02
N TRP A 400 13.59 -6.84 -20.35
CA TRP A 400 13.83 -8.26 -20.05
C TRP A 400 15.06 -8.83 -20.76
N VAL A 401 15.35 -8.39 -22.00
CA VAL A 401 16.59 -8.78 -22.70
C VAL A 401 17.82 -8.29 -21.95
N VAL A 402 17.84 -7.03 -21.50
CA VAL A 402 18.95 -6.47 -20.71
C VAL A 402 19.11 -7.20 -19.37
N ILE A 403 18.00 -7.43 -18.65
CA ILE A 403 18.00 -8.17 -17.37
C ILE A 403 18.47 -9.60 -17.59
N GLY A 404 18.08 -10.25 -18.69
CA GLY A 404 18.54 -11.60 -19.05
C GLY A 404 20.05 -11.68 -19.29
N LEU A 405 20.63 -10.70 -20.00
CA LEU A 405 22.08 -10.60 -20.19
C LEU A 405 22.81 -10.37 -18.86
N LEU A 406 22.28 -9.51 -18.01
CA LEU A 406 22.82 -9.28 -16.65
C LEU A 406 22.73 -10.54 -15.78
N ALA A 407 21.66 -11.31 -15.86
CA ALA A 407 21.52 -12.57 -15.14
C ALA A 407 22.56 -13.60 -15.60
N ILE A 408 22.79 -13.75 -16.91
CA ILE A 408 23.84 -14.63 -17.44
C ILE A 408 25.22 -14.18 -16.91
N MET A 409 25.52 -12.89 -16.94
CA MET A 409 26.77 -12.34 -16.43
C MET A 409 26.92 -12.56 -14.92
N ALA A 410 25.85 -12.45 -14.14
CA ALA A 410 25.83 -12.77 -12.72
C ALA A 410 26.18 -14.25 -12.47
N PHE A 411 25.56 -15.17 -13.21
CA PHE A 411 25.84 -16.60 -13.11
C PHE A 411 27.30 -16.93 -13.41
N ILE A 412 27.85 -16.36 -14.50
CA ILE A 412 29.27 -16.55 -14.87
C ILE A 412 30.18 -16.02 -13.76
N SER A 413 29.91 -14.81 -13.28
CA SER A 413 30.68 -14.16 -12.21
C SER A 413 30.66 -14.98 -10.91
N TRP A 414 29.51 -15.47 -10.48
CA TRP A 414 29.37 -16.29 -9.27
C TRP A 414 30.06 -17.65 -9.41
N TYR A 415 29.93 -18.29 -10.59
CA TYR A 415 30.66 -19.52 -10.88
C TYR A 415 32.16 -19.32 -10.76
N VAL A 416 32.69 -18.26 -11.40
CA VAL A 416 34.12 -17.93 -11.34
C VAL A 416 34.56 -17.63 -9.90
N MET A 417 33.77 -16.90 -9.14
CA MET A 417 34.06 -16.60 -7.73
C MET A 417 34.19 -17.87 -6.90
N VAL A 418 33.21 -18.78 -6.98
CA VAL A 418 33.22 -20.04 -6.21
C VAL A 418 34.38 -20.94 -6.66
N ASP A 419 34.62 -21.07 -7.98
CA ASP A 419 35.73 -21.86 -8.52
C ASP A 419 37.08 -21.32 -8.04
N ARG A 420 37.30 -20.01 -8.13
CA ARG A 420 38.57 -19.39 -7.75
C ARG A 420 38.84 -19.45 -6.24
N VAL A 421 37.81 -19.17 -5.41
CA VAL A 421 37.95 -19.34 -3.94
C VAL A 421 38.31 -20.79 -3.59
N SER A 422 37.62 -21.75 -4.19
CA SER A 422 37.87 -23.18 -3.96
C SER A 422 39.27 -23.60 -4.44
N TYR A 423 39.69 -23.08 -5.60
CA TYR A 423 41.03 -23.33 -6.15
C TYR A 423 42.13 -22.76 -5.24
N LEU A 424 42.02 -21.48 -4.83
CA LEU A 424 43.02 -20.84 -3.96
C LEU A 424 43.08 -21.47 -2.58
N ASN A 425 41.95 -21.92 -2.01
CA ASN A 425 41.95 -22.65 -0.75
C ASN A 425 42.70 -24.00 -0.87
N ARG A 426 42.53 -24.71 -1.99
CA ARG A 426 43.27 -25.95 -2.27
C ARG A 426 44.78 -25.69 -2.46
N VAL A 427 45.12 -24.61 -3.18
CA VAL A 427 46.50 -24.18 -3.39
C VAL A 427 47.17 -23.84 -2.06
N ALA A 428 46.55 -23.00 -1.22
CA ALA A 428 47.07 -22.62 0.07
C ALA A 428 47.28 -23.83 1.01
N ALA A 429 46.31 -24.76 1.03
CA ALA A 429 46.44 -26.00 1.80
C ALA A 429 47.58 -26.87 1.29
N GLY A 430 47.73 -27.03 -0.04
CA GLY A 430 48.81 -27.77 -0.65
C GLY A 430 50.19 -27.15 -0.39
N ASN A 431 50.29 -25.81 -0.56
CA ASN A 431 51.52 -25.07 -0.25
C ASN A 431 51.97 -25.25 1.21
N LYS A 432 51.03 -25.14 2.15
CA LYS A 432 51.30 -25.29 3.59
C LYS A 432 51.83 -26.68 3.93
N ILE A 433 51.26 -27.74 3.35
CA ILE A 433 51.75 -29.12 3.54
C ILE A 433 53.13 -29.28 2.93
N PHE A 434 53.31 -28.78 1.70
CA PHE A 434 54.61 -28.85 1.01
C PHE A 434 55.72 -28.14 1.79
N LEU A 435 55.52 -26.86 2.21
CA LEU A 435 56.53 -26.08 2.94
C LEU A 435 56.93 -26.73 4.27
N ARG A 436 55.95 -27.33 4.99
CA ARG A 436 56.26 -28.04 6.22
C ARG A 436 57.25 -29.19 5.96
N HIS A 437 56.95 -30.06 5.00
CA HIS A 437 57.82 -31.20 4.67
C HIS A 437 59.13 -30.75 4.05
N PHE A 438 59.13 -29.72 3.21
CA PHE A 438 60.39 -29.18 2.66
C PHE A 438 61.35 -28.67 3.74
N ARG A 439 60.80 -27.99 4.77
CA ARG A 439 61.60 -27.49 5.89
C ARG A 439 62.09 -28.61 6.83
N GLU A 440 61.29 -29.62 7.05
CA GLU A 440 61.64 -30.79 7.89
C GLU A 440 62.73 -31.66 7.26
N THR A 441 62.72 -31.81 5.92
CA THR A 441 63.63 -32.68 5.17
C THR A 441 64.85 -31.91 4.63
N SER A 442 64.94 -30.62 4.86
CA SER A 442 65.85 -29.68 4.20
C SER A 442 67.36 -29.84 4.62
N THR A 443 67.66 -30.77 5.50
CA THR A 443 69.06 -31.02 5.95
C THR A 443 69.91 -31.80 4.92
N ASP A 444 69.26 -32.52 3.98
CA ASP A 444 69.93 -33.26 2.91
C ASP A 444 69.24 -33.07 1.55
N ILE A 445 69.76 -32.11 0.77
CA ILE A 445 69.25 -31.83 -0.59
C ILE A 445 69.50 -32.99 -1.54
N GLY A 446 70.59 -33.76 -1.33
CA GLY A 446 70.88 -34.96 -2.10
C GLY A 446 69.80 -36.02 -1.92
N GLY A 447 69.33 -36.22 -0.71
CA GLY A 447 68.23 -37.10 -0.37
C GLY A 447 66.88 -36.62 -0.97
N LEU A 448 66.61 -35.28 -0.96
CA LEU A 448 65.44 -34.70 -1.57
C LEU A 448 65.36 -34.92 -3.09
N LEU A 449 66.51 -34.87 -3.79
CA LEU A 449 66.61 -35.12 -5.23
C LEU A 449 66.46 -36.59 -5.61
N GLN A 450 66.83 -37.51 -4.70
CA GLN A 450 66.66 -38.95 -4.90
C GLN A 450 65.26 -39.43 -4.62
N LEU A 451 64.52 -38.77 -3.69
CA LEU A 451 63.15 -39.12 -3.35
C LEU A 451 62.16 -38.94 -4.49
N ASP A 452 62.41 -38.03 -5.45
CA ASP A 452 61.58 -37.80 -6.62
C ASP A 452 61.98 -38.70 -7.83
N SER A 453 62.98 -39.56 -7.72
CA SER A 453 63.46 -40.42 -8.81
C SER A 453 62.71 -41.75 -8.96
N GLN A 454 61.82 -42.11 -8.06
CA GLN A 454 60.90 -43.23 -8.25
C GLN A 454 59.69 -42.80 -9.09
N GLU A 455 59.56 -43.34 -10.26
CA GLU A 455 58.73 -42.94 -11.40
C GLU A 455 57.24 -42.82 -11.16
N ASN A 456 56.70 -43.07 -9.98
CA ASN A 456 55.25 -43.01 -9.75
C ASN A 456 54.75 -42.45 -8.42
N GLU A 457 55.66 -42.10 -7.45
CA GLU A 457 55.13 -41.46 -6.22
C GLU A 457 56.12 -40.41 -5.67
N PRO A 458 55.63 -39.17 -5.38
CA PRO A 458 56.46 -38.24 -4.59
C PRO A 458 56.52 -38.75 -3.17
N SER A 459 57.62 -39.45 -2.84
CA SER A 459 57.93 -39.87 -1.48
C SER A 459 58.58 -38.71 -0.74
N PHE A 460 57.81 -37.67 -0.42
CA PHE A 460 58.17 -36.79 0.68
C PHE A 460 58.05 -37.60 1.98
N GLY A 461 59.17 -38.18 2.48
CA GLY A 461 59.35 -38.78 3.80
C GLY A 461 58.05 -39.37 4.41
N GLY A 462 57.65 -40.60 4.03
CA GLY A 462 56.66 -41.45 4.67
C GLY A 462 55.30 -40.85 4.98
N GLU A 463 54.24 -41.53 4.66
CA GLU A 463 52.86 -41.36 5.23
C GLU A 463 52.03 -40.13 4.88
N LEU A 464 52.12 -39.56 3.69
CA LEU A 464 51.06 -38.69 3.20
C LEU A 464 49.86 -39.52 2.71
N GLY A 465 48.68 -39.33 3.31
CA GLY A 465 47.44 -39.95 2.82
C GLY A 465 47.13 -39.54 1.37
N ALA A 466 46.45 -40.37 0.60
CA ALA A 466 46.16 -40.16 -0.83
C ALA A 466 45.56 -38.76 -1.16
N LYS A 467 44.75 -38.20 -0.27
CA LYS A 467 44.21 -36.83 -0.41
C LYS A 467 45.28 -35.74 -0.27
N GLN A 468 46.20 -35.91 0.66
CA GLN A 468 47.28 -34.95 0.90
C GLN A 468 48.29 -34.96 -0.26
N ARG A 469 48.66 -36.15 -0.78
CA ARG A 469 49.51 -36.31 -1.97
C ARG A 469 48.90 -35.57 -3.20
N LYS A 470 47.60 -35.73 -3.42
CA LYS A 470 46.92 -35.03 -4.51
C LYS A 470 46.92 -33.50 -4.31
N ALA A 471 46.77 -33.02 -3.08
CA ALA A 471 46.85 -31.60 -2.76
C ALA A 471 48.25 -31.02 -2.97
N VAL A 472 49.30 -31.72 -2.55
CA VAL A 472 50.69 -31.31 -2.74
C VAL A 472 51.06 -31.29 -4.23
N ARG A 473 50.74 -32.32 -5.02
CA ARG A 473 50.97 -32.33 -6.48
C ARG A 473 50.29 -31.18 -7.23
N ALA A 474 49.15 -30.73 -6.73
CA ALA A 474 48.44 -29.60 -7.30
C ALA A 474 48.98 -28.24 -6.85
N ALA A 475 49.88 -28.21 -5.84
CA ALA A 475 50.41 -26.98 -5.28
C ALA A 475 51.47 -26.34 -6.21
N PRO A 476 51.40 -25.01 -6.44
CA PRO A 476 52.37 -24.27 -7.22
C PRO A 476 53.80 -24.45 -6.72
N LEU A 477 54.00 -24.41 -5.41
CA LEU A 477 55.34 -24.60 -4.79
C LEU A 477 55.95 -25.96 -5.12
N TYR A 478 55.15 -27.03 -5.10
CA TYR A 478 55.64 -28.35 -5.49
C TYR A 478 56.03 -28.41 -6.97
N ARG A 479 55.24 -27.76 -7.85
CA ARG A 479 55.56 -27.72 -9.28
C ARG A 479 56.82 -26.93 -9.59
N LEU A 480 57.07 -25.84 -8.85
CA LEU A 480 58.32 -25.09 -8.94
C LEU A 480 59.50 -25.94 -8.45
N PHE A 481 59.33 -26.61 -7.29
CA PHE A 481 60.37 -27.56 -6.77
C PHE A 481 60.66 -28.66 -7.78
N ALA A 482 59.64 -29.33 -8.34
CA ALA A 482 59.80 -30.42 -9.30
C ALA A 482 60.52 -29.95 -10.58
N ALA A 483 60.21 -28.75 -11.10
CA ALA A 483 60.89 -28.16 -12.24
C ALA A 483 62.39 -27.89 -11.94
N GLY A 484 62.68 -27.30 -10.78
CA GLY A 484 64.08 -27.09 -10.33
C GLY A 484 64.86 -28.39 -10.10
N ALA A 485 64.22 -29.36 -9.40
CA ALA A 485 64.79 -30.66 -9.15
C ALA A 485 65.07 -31.45 -10.46
N GLN A 486 64.15 -31.35 -11.43
CA GLN A 486 64.35 -31.97 -12.75
C GLN A 486 65.54 -31.35 -13.50
N GLU A 487 65.74 -30.04 -13.46
CA GLU A 487 66.87 -29.37 -14.10
C GLU A 487 68.20 -29.69 -13.43
N ILE A 488 68.18 -29.80 -12.11
CA ILE A 488 69.40 -30.24 -11.35
C ILE A 488 69.75 -31.66 -11.76
N ARG A 489 68.85 -32.64 -11.73
CA ARG A 489 69.08 -34.03 -12.15
C ARG A 489 69.58 -34.12 -13.57
N ARG A 490 69.00 -33.36 -14.51
CA ARG A 490 69.42 -33.35 -15.91
C ARG A 490 70.91 -32.97 -16.11
N ARG A 491 71.42 -32.10 -15.22
CA ARG A 491 72.78 -31.63 -15.25
C ARG A 491 73.77 -32.64 -14.57
N PHE A 492 73.35 -33.28 -13.47
CA PHE A 492 74.11 -34.30 -12.82
C PHE A 492 74.24 -35.58 -13.65
N SER A 493 73.12 -36.01 -14.30
CA SER A 493 73.17 -37.20 -15.19
C SER A 493 74.15 -37.04 -16.35
N ARG A 494 74.45 -35.83 -16.78
CA ARG A 494 75.29 -35.52 -17.93
C ARG A 494 76.76 -35.47 -17.56
N ASN A 495 77.14 -35.28 -16.29
CA ASN A 495 78.53 -35.07 -15.82
C ASN A 495 79.09 -36.21 -14.98
N GLY A 496 78.45 -37.38 -14.89
CA GLY A 496 79.01 -38.60 -14.30
C GLY A 496 79.29 -38.59 -12.80
N GLY A 497 78.66 -37.70 -12.01
CA GLY A 497 78.86 -37.71 -10.53
C GLY A 497 78.34 -36.41 -9.85
N PHE A 498 77.96 -36.57 -8.57
CA PHE A 498 77.39 -35.53 -7.71
C PHE A 498 78.43 -34.50 -7.21
N HIS A 499 79.13 -33.78 -8.12
CA HIS A 499 80.31 -33.07 -7.52
C HIS A 499 80.42 -31.58 -7.75
N ARG A 500 79.58 -30.85 -8.34
CA ARG A 500 79.65 -29.35 -8.31
C ARG A 500 78.70 -28.70 -9.31
N LEU A 501 77.89 -27.73 -8.87
CA LEU A 501 77.17 -26.82 -9.76
C LEU A 501 78.00 -25.56 -10.01
N SER A 502 78.24 -25.25 -11.27
CA SER A 502 78.89 -23.99 -11.63
C SER A 502 77.99 -22.82 -11.40
N PRO A 503 78.47 -21.60 -11.20
CA PRO A 503 77.65 -20.42 -11.10
C PRO A 503 76.66 -20.24 -12.29
N GLN A 504 77.09 -20.62 -13.50
CA GLN A 504 76.29 -20.63 -14.71
C GLN A 504 75.11 -21.65 -14.62
N ALA A 505 75.35 -22.79 -13.99
CA ALA A 505 74.34 -23.82 -13.76
C ALA A 505 73.25 -23.32 -12.78
N ILE A 506 73.65 -22.65 -11.70
CA ILE A 506 72.74 -22.06 -10.72
C ILE A 506 71.91 -20.98 -11.35
N GLN A 507 72.53 -20.11 -12.17
CA GLN A 507 71.77 -19.09 -12.95
C GLN A 507 70.75 -19.72 -13.89
N SER A 508 71.07 -20.83 -14.55
CA SER A 508 70.15 -21.51 -15.44
C SER A 508 69.00 -22.20 -14.66
N ILE A 509 69.27 -22.77 -13.47
CA ILE A 509 68.18 -23.29 -12.60
C ILE A 509 67.29 -22.17 -12.14
N ARG A 510 67.86 -21.02 -11.77
CA ARG A 510 67.08 -19.82 -11.45
C ARG A 510 66.12 -19.39 -12.61
N ALA A 511 66.66 -19.35 -13.84
CA ALA A 511 65.89 -19.00 -15.02
C ALA A 511 64.69 -19.97 -15.26
N VAL A 512 64.85 -21.27 -14.99
CA VAL A 512 63.77 -22.27 -15.08
C VAL A 512 62.72 -22.03 -14.01
N LEU A 513 63.15 -21.73 -12.77
CA LEU A 513 62.24 -21.42 -11.68
C LEU A 513 61.48 -20.12 -11.91
N ASP A 514 62.13 -19.07 -12.41
CA ASP A 514 61.49 -17.79 -12.77
C ASP A 514 60.47 -18.00 -13.88
N SER A 515 60.79 -18.81 -14.90
CA SER A 515 59.82 -19.18 -15.95
C SER A 515 58.63 -19.94 -15.38
N GLY A 516 58.86 -20.89 -14.49
CA GLY A 516 57.83 -21.63 -13.77
C GLY A 516 56.93 -20.70 -12.91
N PHE A 517 57.57 -19.77 -12.21
CA PHE A 517 56.85 -18.76 -11.40
C PHE A 517 55.89 -17.93 -12.26
N VAL A 518 56.36 -17.43 -13.41
CA VAL A 518 55.48 -16.67 -14.35
C VAL A 518 54.31 -17.52 -14.81
N GLN A 519 54.54 -18.80 -15.16
CA GLN A 519 53.46 -19.71 -15.59
C GLN A 519 52.45 -19.96 -14.47
N GLU A 520 52.91 -20.22 -13.24
CA GLU A 520 52.01 -20.43 -12.11
C GLU A 520 51.24 -19.16 -11.75
N ASN A 521 51.84 -17.97 -11.85
CA ASN A 521 51.15 -16.71 -11.63
C ASN A 521 50.08 -16.45 -12.69
N GLN A 522 50.35 -16.80 -13.96
CA GLN A 522 49.32 -16.76 -15.01
C GLN A 522 48.16 -17.73 -14.72
N ARG A 523 48.43 -18.93 -14.19
CA ARG A 523 47.39 -19.89 -13.80
C ARG A 523 46.51 -19.37 -12.63
N LEU A 524 47.13 -18.72 -11.66
CA LEU A 524 46.44 -18.10 -10.52
C LEU A 524 45.48 -16.99 -11.02
N ASN A 525 45.92 -16.17 -11.97
CA ASN A 525 45.14 -15.05 -12.51
C ASN A 525 44.12 -15.46 -13.58
N ARG A 526 44.14 -16.72 -14.01
CA ARG A 526 43.18 -17.22 -15.04
C ARG A 526 41.73 -17.00 -14.57
N LEU A 527 40.89 -16.55 -15.44
CA LEU A 527 39.45 -16.22 -15.23
C LEU A 527 39.19 -14.95 -14.40
N MET A 528 40.20 -14.29 -13.81
CA MET A 528 39.99 -13.02 -13.13
C MET A 528 39.41 -11.94 -14.06
N VAL A 529 39.70 -12.03 -15.35
CA VAL A 529 39.15 -11.16 -16.41
C VAL A 529 37.63 -11.23 -16.45
N MET A 530 37.00 -12.38 -16.18
CA MET A 530 35.55 -12.50 -16.17
C MET A 530 34.92 -11.66 -15.05
N LEU A 531 35.55 -11.58 -13.89
CA LEU A 531 35.11 -10.70 -12.81
C LEU A 531 35.28 -9.22 -13.21
N THR A 532 36.38 -8.86 -13.86
CA THR A 532 36.58 -7.48 -14.34
C THR A 532 35.53 -7.07 -15.38
N ILE A 533 35.14 -7.98 -16.29
CA ILE A 533 34.05 -7.76 -17.25
C ILE A 533 32.72 -7.54 -16.52
N ALA A 534 32.43 -8.32 -15.46
CA ALA A 534 31.21 -8.16 -14.68
C ALA A 534 31.19 -6.84 -13.91
N ILE A 535 32.34 -6.41 -13.36
CA ILE A 535 32.48 -5.15 -12.62
C ILE A 535 32.22 -3.94 -13.50
N SER A 536 32.78 -3.91 -14.71
CA SER A 536 32.63 -2.79 -15.63
C SER A 536 31.38 -2.92 -16.51
N GLY A 537 31.07 -4.12 -17.02
CA GLY A 537 29.97 -4.37 -17.93
C GLY A 537 28.59 -4.27 -17.25
N GLY A 538 28.47 -4.66 -15.96
CA GLY A 538 27.22 -4.60 -15.22
C GLY A 538 26.58 -3.21 -15.20
N PRO A 539 27.28 -2.18 -14.70
CA PRO A 539 26.75 -0.82 -14.70
C PRO A 539 26.48 -0.26 -16.10
N PHE A 540 27.29 -0.57 -17.11
CA PHE A 540 27.07 -0.09 -18.46
C PHE A 540 25.84 -0.72 -19.11
N LEU A 541 25.63 -2.02 -18.93
CA LEU A 541 24.39 -2.67 -19.37
C LEU A 541 23.16 -2.17 -18.61
N GLY A 542 23.31 -1.90 -17.32
CA GLY A 542 22.26 -1.28 -16.51
C GLY A 542 21.90 0.13 -17.02
N LEU A 543 22.90 0.95 -17.33
CA LEU A 543 22.72 2.27 -17.91
C LEU A 543 22.06 2.19 -19.30
N LEU A 544 22.46 1.24 -20.14
CA LEU A 544 21.82 0.99 -21.43
C LEU A 544 20.33 0.70 -21.24
N GLY A 545 19.97 -0.11 -20.25
CA GLY A 545 18.57 -0.40 -19.92
C GLY A 545 17.78 0.84 -19.53
N THR A 546 18.38 1.79 -18.78
CA THR A 546 17.70 3.06 -18.46
C THR A 546 17.50 3.94 -19.68
N VAL A 547 18.49 4.07 -20.54
CA VAL A 547 18.40 4.88 -21.75
C VAL A 547 17.31 4.35 -22.68
N VAL A 548 17.28 3.04 -22.92
CA VAL A 548 16.27 2.39 -23.79
C VAL A 548 14.88 2.53 -23.17
N GLY A 549 14.72 2.28 -21.87
CA GLY A 549 13.41 2.38 -21.19
C GLY A 549 12.84 3.80 -21.20
N VAL A 550 13.67 4.80 -20.97
CA VAL A 550 13.25 6.21 -21.05
C VAL A 550 12.91 6.61 -22.48
N MET A 551 13.68 6.16 -23.46
CA MET A 551 13.43 6.42 -24.87
C MET A 551 12.06 5.85 -25.31
N ILE A 552 11.73 4.61 -24.93
CA ILE A 552 10.44 3.97 -25.21
C ILE A 552 9.30 4.76 -24.55
N THR A 553 9.50 5.23 -23.32
CA THR A 553 8.50 6.04 -22.60
C THR A 553 8.18 7.33 -23.35
N PHE A 554 9.19 8.06 -23.82
CA PHE A 554 8.99 9.28 -24.63
C PHE A 554 8.39 9.00 -25.99
N ALA A 555 8.74 7.88 -26.63
CA ALA A 555 8.11 7.48 -27.88
C ALA A 555 6.62 7.18 -27.71
N ALA A 556 6.23 6.54 -26.62
CA ALA A 556 4.82 6.29 -26.29
C ALA A 556 4.04 7.59 -26.04
N ILE A 557 4.62 8.58 -25.35
CA ILE A 557 4.02 9.91 -25.15
C ILE A 557 3.82 10.60 -26.51
N ALA A 558 4.84 10.59 -27.36
CA ALA A 558 4.76 11.22 -28.66
C ALA A 558 3.68 10.57 -29.57
N ALA A 559 3.48 9.27 -29.45
CA ALA A 559 2.46 8.54 -30.19
C ALA A 559 1.03 8.77 -29.68
N SER A 560 0.85 8.95 -28.36
CA SER A 560 -0.48 9.16 -27.73
C SER A 560 -0.96 10.62 -27.78
N GLY A 561 -0.05 11.57 -27.96
CA GLY A 561 -0.37 13.01 -27.97
C GLY A 561 -0.79 13.58 -26.61
N ASP A 562 -0.87 12.76 -25.55
CA ASP A 562 -1.31 13.16 -24.22
C ASP A 562 -0.33 12.68 -23.13
N VAL A 563 -0.09 13.52 -22.12
CA VAL A 563 0.86 13.24 -21.04
C VAL A 563 0.13 12.56 -19.88
N ASN A 564 0.00 11.25 -19.96
CA ASN A 564 -0.61 10.46 -18.89
C ASN A 564 0.48 9.90 -17.95
N VAL A 565 0.55 10.41 -16.73
CA VAL A 565 1.52 9.98 -15.69
C VAL A 565 1.42 8.48 -15.40
N ASN A 566 0.23 7.89 -15.45
CA ASN A 566 0.03 6.46 -15.21
C ASN A 566 0.62 5.57 -16.32
N ALA A 567 0.75 6.10 -17.54
CA ALA A 567 1.41 5.41 -18.66
C ALA A 567 2.94 5.56 -18.62
N ILE A 568 3.44 6.66 -18.06
CA ILE A 568 4.87 7.00 -18.00
C ILE A 568 5.59 6.29 -16.84
N ALA A 569 4.98 6.28 -15.67
CA ALA A 569 5.60 5.77 -14.43
C ALA A 569 6.09 4.31 -14.53
N PRO A 570 5.37 3.34 -15.14
CA PRO A 570 5.83 1.97 -15.29
C PRO A 570 7.10 1.86 -16.15
N GLY A 571 7.18 2.62 -17.26
CA GLY A 571 8.34 2.60 -18.15
C GLY A 571 9.61 3.13 -17.48
N ILE A 572 9.51 4.23 -16.74
CA ILE A 572 10.63 4.77 -15.96
C ILE A 572 11.04 3.79 -14.86
N ALA A 573 10.08 3.22 -14.13
CA ALA A 573 10.36 2.25 -13.08
C ALA A 573 11.09 1.01 -13.62
N ALA A 574 10.66 0.47 -14.77
CA ALA A 574 11.31 -0.64 -15.45
C ALA A 574 12.75 -0.31 -15.87
N ALA A 575 12.98 0.90 -16.36
CA ALA A 575 14.31 1.38 -16.70
C ALA A 575 15.24 1.38 -15.48
N LEU A 576 14.80 1.88 -14.34
CA LEU A 576 15.58 1.91 -13.10
C LEU A 576 15.90 0.50 -12.55
N VAL A 577 15.03 -0.49 -12.75
CA VAL A 577 15.30 -1.89 -12.35
C VAL A 577 16.51 -2.46 -13.08
N ALA A 578 16.70 -2.16 -14.36
CA ALA A 578 17.86 -2.60 -15.12
C ALA A 578 19.18 -2.08 -14.50
N THR A 579 19.21 -0.83 -14.03
CA THR A 579 20.39 -0.27 -13.35
C THR A 579 20.63 -0.94 -12.00
N VAL A 580 19.59 -1.16 -11.20
CA VAL A 580 19.70 -1.89 -9.93
C VAL A 580 20.23 -3.31 -10.15
N ALA A 581 19.75 -4.02 -11.19
CA ALA A 581 20.25 -5.33 -11.58
C ALA A 581 21.73 -5.28 -11.97
N GLY A 582 22.16 -4.29 -12.77
CA GLY A 582 23.55 -4.09 -13.17
C GLY A 582 24.48 -3.88 -11.97
N LEU A 583 24.09 -3.03 -11.02
CA LEU A 583 24.84 -2.83 -9.77
C LEU A 583 24.83 -4.09 -8.89
N GLY A 584 23.73 -4.83 -8.86
CA GLY A 584 23.63 -6.11 -8.15
C GLY A 584 24.60 -7.18 -8.65
N VAL A 585 25.01 -7.13 -9.92
CA VAL A 585 26.07 -7.99 -10.49
C VAL A 585 27.46 -7.43 -10.17
N ALA A 586 27.65 -6.13 -10.35
CA ALA A 586 28.96 -5.50 -10.26
C ALA A 586 29.53 -5.47 -8.83
N ILE A 587 28.70 -5.14 -7.83
CA ILE A 587 29.16 -4.97 -6.44
C ILE A 587 29.71 -6.27 -5.83
N PRO A 588 29.01 -7.42 -5.88
CA PRO A 588 29.55 -8.68 -5.39
C PRO A 588 30.81 -9.11 -6.15
N SER A 589 30.85 -8.87 -7.47
CA SER A 589 32.01 -9.20 -8.31
C SER A 589 33.24 -8.38 -7.93
N LEU A 590 33.06 -7.09 -7.56
CA LEU A 590 34.13 -6.21 -7.10
C LEU A 590 34.74 -6.69 -5.76
N PHE A 591 33.86 -7.03 -4.79
CA PHE A 591 34.35 -7.58 -3.52
C PHE A 591 35.08 -8.90 -3.71
N ALA A 592 34.55 -9.79 -4.55
CA ALA A 592 35.20 -11.05 -4.87
C ALA A 592 36.55 -10.84 -5.56
N TYR A 593 36.62 -9.95 -6.55
CA TYR A 593 37.88 -9.63 -7.25
C TYR A 593 38.95 -9.11 -6.30
N ASN A 594 38.61 -8.16 -5.43
CA ASN A 594 39.56 -7.61 -4.47
C ASN A 594 40.07 -8.67 -3.48
N TYR A 595 39.17 -9.50 -2.93
CA TYR A 595 39.53 -10.60 -2.05
C TYR A 595 40.48 -11.61 -2.74
N LEU A 596 40.12 -12.04 -3.97
CA LEU A 596 40.92 -13.00 -4.73
C LEU A 596 42.28 -12.42 -5.12
N THR A 597 42.33 -11.14 -5.50
CA THR A 597 43.59 -10.46 -5.85
C THR A 597 44.59 -10.44 -4.68
N ILE A 598 44.10 -10.15 -3.48
CA ILE A 598 44.93 -10.20 -2.27
C ILE A 598 45.46 -11.63 -2.05
N ARG A 599 44.57 -12.61 -2.10
CA ARG A 599 44.97 -14.04 -1.92
C ARG A 599 45.95 -14.52 -2.98
N ILE A 600 45.80 -14.08 -4.24
CA ILE A 600 46.78 -14.42 -5.32
C ILE A 600 48.13 -13.77 -5.04
N LYS A 601 48.15 -12.51 -4.58
CA LYS A 601 49.41 -11.83 -4.19
C LYS A 601 50.11 -12.55 -3.05
N ASP A 602 49.39 -13.01 -2.03
CA ASP A 602 49.94 -13.77 -0.92
C ASP A 602 50.64 -15.06 -1.43
N VAL A 603 49.94 -15.85 -2.28
CA VAL A 603 50.51 -17.07 -2.87
C VAL A 603 51.69 -16.75 -3.77
N SER A 604 51.64 -15.67 -4.55
CA SER A 604 52.76 -15.25 -5.41
C SER A 604 53.98 -14.84 -4.59
N SER A 605 53.78 -14.13 -3.48
CA SER A 605 54.88 -13.79 -2.56
C SER A 605 55.50 -15.03 -1.90
N GLU A 606 54.65 -16.00 -1.48
CA GLU A 606 55.16 -17.30 -0.97
C GLU A 606 55.99 -18.04 -1.99
N MET A 607 55.58 -18.05 -3.27
CA MET A 607 56.34 -18.67 -4.36
C MET A 607 57.68 -17.98 -4.60
N GLN A 608 57.74 -16.64 -4.57
CA GLN A 608 58.97 -15.87 -4.75
C GLN A 608 59.95 -16.14 -3.62
N VAL A 609 59.50 -16.08 -2.37
CA VAL A 609 60.32 -16.41 -1.20
C VAL A 609 60.86 -17.83 -1.30
N PHE A 610 60.04 -18.80 -1.71
CA PHE A 610 60.47 -20.19 -1.90
C PHE A 610 61.54 -20.31 -3.00
N VAL A 611 61.41 -19.63 -4.14
CA VAL A 611 62.43 -19.67 -5.22
C VAL A 611 63.74 -19.14 -4.70
N ASP A 612 63.76 -18.03 -3.98
CA ASP A 612 65.02 -17.46 -3.43
C ASP A 612 65.64 -18.38 -2.34
N GLU A 613 64.79 -18.95 -1.44
CA GLU A 613 65.21 -19.90 -0.43
C GLU A 613 65.85 -21.18 -1.06
N PHE A 614 65.17 -21.71 -2.09
CA PHE A 614 65.64 -22.92 -2.79
C PHE A 614 66.94 -22.69 -3.52
N ILE A 615 67.10 -21.57 -4.23
CA ILE A 615 68.37 -21.21 -4.91
C ILE A 615 69.49 -21.00 -3.92
N THR A 616 69.27 -20.30 -2.80
CA THR A 616 70.25 -20.06 -1.76
C THR A 616 70.77 -21.40 -1.18
N ARG A 617 69.86 -22.30 -0.84
CA ARG A 617 70.19 -23.62 -0.31
C ARG A 617 71.00 -24.47 -1.30
N ILE A 618 70.67 -24.40 -2.59
CA ILE A 618 71.43 -25.06 -3.64
C ILE A 618 72.84 -24.48 -3.73
N ALA A 619 72.99 -23.16 -3.69
CA ALA A 619 74.23 -22.48 -3.74
C ALA A 619 75.13 -22.88 -2.54
N GLU A 620 74.56 -22.85 -1.32
CA GLU A 620 75.30 -23.27 -0.10
C GLU A 620 75.71 -24.74 -0.11
N SER A 621 74.86 -25.64 -0.62
CA SER A 621 75.14 -27.09 -0.63
C SER A 621 76.13 -27.52 -1.68
N TYR A 622 76.41 -26.70 -2.69
CA TYR A 622 77.27 -27.00 -3.82
C TYR A 622 78.36 -25.95 -4.04
N GLU A 623 78.74 -25.17 -3.00
CA GLU A 623 79.88 -24.28 -3.04
C GLU A 623 81.16 -25.06 -3.29
N LEU A 624 82.06 -24.48 -4.09
CA LEU A 624 83.38 -25.00 -4.35
C LEU A 624 84.19 -24.92 -3.06
N PRO A 625 84.89 -26.01 -2.60
CA PRO A 625 85.98 -25.85 -1.64
C PRO A 625 87.01 -24.90 -2.24
N GLU A 626 87.47 -23.91 -1.49
CA GLU A 626 88.57 -23.06 -1.88
C GLU A 626 89.76 -23.94 -2.30
N GLU A 627 90.28 -23.76 -3.51
CA GLU A 627 91.51 -24.36 -3.90
C GLU A 627 92.60 -23.88 -2.91
N PRO A 628 93.36 -24.80 -2.27
CA PRO A 628 94.45 -24.35 -1.45
C PRO A 628 95.39 -23.56 -2.34
N VAL A 629 95.60 -22.29 -1.99
CA VAL A 629 96.65 -21.45 -2.60
C VAL A 629 97.96 -22.26 -2.62
N LYS A 630 98.35 -22.71 -3.80
CA LYS A 630 99.73 -23.23 -3.98
C LYS A 630 100.64 -22.08 -3.65
N GLN A 631 101.27 -22.13 -2.46
CA GLN A 631 102.45 -21.35 -2.17
C GLN A 631 103.47 -21.70 -3.21
N ALA A 632 103.86 -20.76 -4.07
CA ALA A 632 104.97 -20.82 -4.92
C ALA A 632 106.19 -20.87 -3.99
N ALA A 633 106.78 -22.05 -3.87
CA ALA A 633 108.13 -22.20 -3.30
C ALA A 633 109.11 -21.89 -4.42
N GLU A 634 110.01 -20.94 -4.11
CA GLU A 634 111.21 -20.60 -4.87
C GLU A 634 112.02 -21.79 -5.38
#